data_ed5ebdb09441c04d347d9868bf615bb5
#
_entry.id   ed5ebdb09441c04d347d9868bf615bb5
#
_cell.length_a   1.000
_cell.length_b   1.000
_cell.length_c   1.000
_cell.angle_alpha   90.00
_cell.angle_beta   90.00
_cell.angle_gamma   90.00
#
_symmetry.space_group_name_H-M   'P 1'
#
loop_
_entity.id
_entity.type
_entity.pdbx_description
1 polymer ?
#
loop_
_entity_poly.entity_id
_entity_poly.type
_entity_poly.pdbx_seq_one_letter_code
_entity_poly.pdbx_strand_id
1 'polypeptide(L)'
;MPSRGGAMGEVNHAVLGEKAVAPPEDFRRQARIRSMAEYESQYRRALDDPEGFWREQAKLLDWFEVPKAICEWEIPHAKWFVGGKLNVSYNCVDRHIEKRGGKTAILWESEDGRTLPISYRDLHGRVCRFANVLRSLGVSAGDTVAVYLPMIPELAVTLLACARLGAVHSVVFGGFSSVALADRIRDCGAKVLVTADGGYRRGKIVPLKATADHALESCPAVRSVVVVRRTGEPVRWDDGRDLWFHEVDSRAASDCPAAPFDSEHPLYILYTSGTTGKPKGVLHSSAGYLLQCAWSMQMVFDLREDDVYWCTADIGWVTGHSYIVYGPLANGATVVMYEGAPDHPAKDRFWQLVEKHRVTILYTSPTAIRAFMAWGNEWVERHDVTSLRLLGSVGEPINPAAWRWYSEVIGRGRCPIVDTWWQTETGSILVSPLPGATPTKAGSATLPLPGIVPRVVNLKGEPTEPGETGYLVIERPWPSMLRTIYGDDERFRRDYWNRIPGVYFTGDAAQRDGDGYFWVLGRVDDVIKVAGHRLSTMEIESALVSHEAIAEAAVVAKPDEIKGEAVVAFVTLRASATASPELREQIADHVTATIGSIARPAEVRFAQSLPKTRSGKIMRRLLRELAQKGSVTGDVTSLEDLAALEQLARTKGIDES
;
A
#
# COMPACT_ATOMS: atom_id res chain seq x y z
N MET A 1 -26.97 -46.07 23.91
CA MET A 1 -27.43 -45.06 22.94
C MET A 1 -26.23 -44.16 22.61
N PRO A 2 -25.72 -44.16 21.40
CA PRO A 2 -24.60 -43.33 21.03
C PRO A 2 -25.03 -41.91 20.72
N SER A 3 -24.32 -40.93 21.27
CA SER A 3 -24.48 -39.51 21.03
C SER A 3 -24.12 -39.19 19.57
N ARG A 4 -25.08 -38.56 18.87
CA ARG A 4 -24.88 -38.01 17.52
C ARG A 4 -23.94 -36.83 17.62
N GLY A 5 -22.69 -36.99 17.12
CA GLY A 5 -21.84 -35.89 16.76
C GLY A 5 -22.48 -35.07 15.63
N GLY A 6 -22.80 -33.82 15.89
CA GLY A 6 -23.24 -32.90 14.86
C GLY A 6 -22.08 -32.66 13.87
N ALA A 7 -22.32 -32.99 12.61
CA ALA A 7 -21.46 -32.63 11.51
C ALA A 7 -21.33 -31.09 11.48
N MET A 8 -20.10 -30.59 11.57
CA MET A 8 -19.77 -29.20 11.28
C MET A 8 -20.14 -28.95 9.82
N GLY A 9 -21.09 -28.00 9.59
CA GLY A 9 -21.56 -27.67 8.26
C GLY A 9 -20.40 -27.25 7.36
N GLU A 10 -20.35 -27.85 6.19
CA GLU A 10 -19.49 -27.44 5.09
C GLU A 10 -19.80 -25.98 4.75
N VAL A 11 -18.90 -25.07 5.08
CA VAL A 11 -18.90 -23.71 4.56
C VAL A 11 -18.55 -23.84 3.08
N ASN A 12 -19.45 -23.45 2.21
CA ASN A 12 -19.30 -23.61 0.77
C ASN A 12 -18.22 -22.64 0.25
N HIS A 13 -17.03 -23.15 -0.05
CA HIS A 13 -15.83 -22.43 -0.41
C HIS A 13 -15.84 -21.94 -1.87
N ALA A 14 -16.75 -21.05 -2.23
CA ALA A 14 -16.84 -20.50 -3.59
C ALA A 14 -15.51 -19.83 -4.05
N VAL A 15 -14.73 -19.31 -3.10
CA VAL A 15 -13.44 -18.65 -3.38
C VAL A 15 -12.30 -19.68 -3.49
N LEU A 16 -12.30 -20.75 -2.69
CA LEU A 16 -11.25 -21.77 -2.71
C LEU A 16 -11.32 -22.73 -3.92
N GLY A 17 -12.43 -22.73 -4.67
CA GLY A 17 -12.63 -23.52 -5.89
C GLY A 17 -12.06 -22.93 -7.17
N GLU A 18 -11.38 -21.77 -7.12
CA GLU A 18 -10.80 -21.13 -8.29
C GLU A 18 -9.72 -22.03 -8.94
N LYS A 19 -9.82 -22.20 -10.26
CA LYS A 19 -8.83 -22.96 -11.03
C LYS A 19 -7.53 -22.16 -11.13
N ALA A 20 -6.41 -22.86 -10.95
CA ALA A 20 -5.10 -22.27 -11.15
C ALA A 20 -4.86 -21.94 -12.62
N VAL A 21 -4.42 -20.71 -12.89
CA VAL A 21 -4.04 -20.21 -14.22
C VAL A 21 -2.52 -20.21 -14.31
N ALA A 22 -1.97 -20.98 -15.26
CA ALA A 22 -0.53 -21.04 -15.47
C ALA A 22 0.03 -19.70 -15.99
N PRO A 23 1.28 -19.34 -15.66
CA PRO A 23 1.93 -18.19 -16.27
C PRO A 23 1.91 -18.28 -17.81
N PRO A 24 1.71 -17.14 -18.52
CA PRO A 24 1.78 -17.11 -19.97
C PRO A 24 3.14 -17.63 -20.46
N GLU A 25 3.14 -18.53 -21.46
CA GLU A 25 4.34 -19.24 -21.90
C GLU A 25 5.44 -18.29 -22.39
N ASP A 26 5.08 -17.26 -23.14
CA ASP A 26 6.05 -16.28 -23.66
C ASP A 26 6.70 -15.45 -22.54
N PHE A 27 5.95 -15.17 -21.48
CA PHE A 27 6.50 -14.53 -20.28
C PHE A 27 7.42 -15.48 -19.53
N ARG A 28 6.97 -16.72 -19.30
CA ARG A 28 7.71 -17.78 -18.58
C ARG A 28 9.10 -18.02 -19.16
N ARG A 29 9.21 -18.10 -20.49
CA ARG A 29 10.51 -18.34 -21.18
C ARG A 29 11.57 -17.29 -20.87
N GLN A 30 11.16 -16.08 -20.58
CA GLN A 30 12.05 -14.94 -20.37
C GLN A 30 12.15 -14.53 -18.89
N ALA A 31 11.33 -15.13 -18.02
CA ALA A 31 11.28 -14.78 -16.61
C ALA A 31 12.55 -15.19 -15.85
N ARG A 32 12.84 -14.48 -14.78
CA ARG A 32 13.95 -14.78 -13.86
C ARG A 32 13.78 -16.14 -13.19
N ILE A 33 12.56 -16.45 -12.74
CA ILE A 33 12.15 -17.75 -12.16
C ILE A 33 11.08 -18.33 -13.08
N ARG A 34 11.31 -19.52 -13.63
CA ARG A 34 10.54 -20.09 -14.75
C ARG A 34 9.68 -21.28 -14.37
N SER A 35 9.89 -21.83 -13.17
CA SER A 35 9.18 -23.03 -12.74
C SER A 35 8.95 -23.07 -11.24
N MET A 36 7.95 -23.85 -10.82
CA MET A 36 7.72 -24.13 -9.41
C MET A 36 8.93 -24.84 -8.77
N ALA A 37 9.63 -25.70 -9.50
CA ALA A 37 10.84 -26.36 -8.99
C ALA A 37 11.96 -25.36 -8.66
N GLU A 38 12.15 -24.31 -9.47
CA GLU A 38 13.10 -23.23 -9.18
C GLU A 38 12.64 -22.41 -7.95
N TYR A 39 11.35 -22.08 -7.86
CA TYR A 39 10.79 -21.43 -6.68
C TYR A 39 11.01 -22.26 -5.41
N GLU A 40 10.63 -23.53 -5.43
CA GLU A 40 10.76 -24.43 -4.28
C GLU A 40 12.21 -24.62 -3.84
N SER A 41 13.13 -24.70 -4.80
CA SER A 41 14.57 -24.78 -4.53
C SER A 41 15.06 -23.54 -3.79
N GLN A 42 14.68 -22.33 -4.26
CA GLN A 42 15.06 -21.09 -3.58
C GLN A 42 14.38 -20.93 -2.22
N TYR A 43 13.10 -21.29 -2.12
CA TYR A 43 12.35 -21.23 -0.87
C TYR A 43 12.97 -22.17 0.18
N ARG A 44 13.26 -23.43 -0.20
CA ARG A 44 13.92 -24.41 0.67
C ARG A 44 15.29 -23.94 1.12
N ARG A 45 16.12 -23.45 0.18
CA ARG A 45 17.43 -22.87 0.50
C ARG A 45 17.34 -21.75 1.53
N ALA A 46 16.36 -20.85 1.38
CA ALA A 46 16.16 -19.75 2.33
C ALA A 46 15.66 -20.21 3.71
N LEU A 47 15.00 -21.38 3.79
CA LEU A 47 14.60 -22.00 5.06
C LEU A 47 15.77 -22.72 5.76
N ASP A 48 16.57 -23.45 4.98
CA ASP A 48 17.66 -24.32 5.49
C ASP A 48 18.90 -23.49 5.86
N ASP A 49 19.23 -22.44 5.08
CA ASP A 49 20.33 -21.52 5.30
C ASP A 49 19.90 -20.06 5.10
N PRO A 50 19.10 -19.51 6.04
CA PRO A 50 18.62 -18.12 5.92
C PRO A 50 19.75 -17.09 5.94
N GLU A 51 20.83 -17.36 6.68
CA GLU A 51 21.97 -16.45 6.73
C GLU A 51 22.73 -16.41 5.40
N GLY A 52 23.05 -17.56 4.82
CA GLY A 52 23.68 -17.63 3.50
C GLY A 52 22.78 -17.10 2.39
N PHE A 53 21.47 -17.32 2.46
CA PHE A 53 20.52 -16.77 1.51
C PHE A 53 20.55 -15.23 1.53
N TRP A 54 20.36 -14.59 2.68
CA TRP A 54 20.32 -13.14 2.77
C TRP A 54 21.70 -12.49 2.56
N ARG A 55 22.79 -13.18 2.90
CA ARG A 55 24.15 -12.75 2.56
C ARG A 55 24.37 -12.65 1.05
N GLU A 56 23.78 -13.55 0.28
CA GLU A 56 23.85 -13.48 -1.18
C GLU A 56 23.01 -12.31 -1.69
N GLN A 57 21.78 -12.13 -1.19
CA GLN A 57 20.93 -11.02 -1.61
C GLN A 57 21.55 -9.65 -1.26
N ALA A 58 22.31 -9.56 -0.16
CA ALA A 58 23.00 -8.34 0.24
C ALA A 58 23.96 -7.78 -0.84
N LYS A 59 24.41 -8.63 -1.79
CA LYS A 59 25.22 -8.22 -2.95
C LYS A 59 24.45 -7.33 -3.95
N LEU A 60 23.14 -7.21 -3.81
CA LEU A 60 22.34 -6.28 -4.60
C LEU A 60 22.60 -4.81 -4.26
N LEU A 61 23.18 -4.53 -3.07
CA LEU A 61 23.47 -3.19 -2.60
C LEU A 61 24.98 -2.94 -2.58
N ASP A 62 25.34 -1.68 -2.76
CA ASP A 62 26.72 -1.21 -2.57
C ASP A 62 26.92 -0.82 -1.11
N TRP A 63 27.95 -1.39 -0.49
CA TRP A 63 28.29 -1.20 0.91
C TRP A 63 29.59 -0.40 1.04
N PHE A 64 29.59 0.59 1.92
CA PHE A 64 30.82 1.26 2.35
C PHE A 64 31.62 0.38 3.31
N GLU A 65 30.89 -0.34 4.19
CA GLU A 65 31.45 -1.40 5.04
C GLU A 65 30.52 -2.61 4.95
N VAL A 66 31.05 -3.79 4.59
CA VAL A 66 30.27 -5.01 4.45
C VAL A 66 29.79 -5.53 5.82
N PRO A 67 28.59 -6.11 5.90
CA PRO A 67 28.06 -6.66 7.15
C PRO A 67 28.92 -7.77 7.73
N LYS A 68 29.10 -7.76 9.05
CA LYS A 68 29.80 -8.81 9.81
C LYS A 68 28.87 -9.98 10.14
N ALA A 69 27.61 -9.69 10.51
CA ALA A 69 26.56 -10.67 10.73
C ALA A 69 25.31 -10.29 9.92
N ILE A 70 24.51 -11.29 9.51
CA ILE A 70 23.35 -11.07 8.66
C ILE A 70 22.14 -10.69 9.48
N CYS A 71 21.88 -11.42 10.57
CA CYS A 71 20.75 -11.15 11.45
C CYS A 71 21.14 -11.43 12.90
N GLU A 72 20.77 -10.52 13.78
CA GLU A 72 20.70 -10.74 15.23
C GLU A 72 19.25 -10.61 15.64
N TRP A 73 18.67 -11.66 16.21
CA TRP A 73 17.26 -11.69 16.55
C TRP A 73 17.03 -12.11 17.99
N GLU A 74 16.45 -11.20 18.76
CA GLU A 74 15.94 -11.43 20.11
C GLU A 74 14.50 -10.88 20.16
N ILE A 75 13.51 -11.77 20.19
CA ILE A 75 12.09 -11.40 20.10
C ILE A 75 11.76 -10.28 21.11
N PRO A 76 11.15 -9.18 20.66
CA PRO A 76 10.58 -8.91 19.33
C PRO A 76 11.53 -8.18 18.36
N HIS A 77 12.76 -7.88 18.76
CA HIS A 77 13.67 -7.02 18.01
C HIS A 77 14.60 -7.83 17.12
N ALA A 78 14.73 -7.39 15.87
CA ALA A 78 15.69 -7.93 14.93
C ALA A 78 16.57 -6.81 14.35
N LYS A 79 17.88 -7.09 14.25
CA LYS A 79 18.85 -6.26 13.54
C LYS A 79 19.36 -7.01 12.33
N TRP A 80 19.45 -6.32 11.22
CA TRP A 80 19.83 -6.93 9.96
C TRP A 80 21.11 -6.29 9.40
N PHE A 81 21.98 -7.13 8.84
CA PHE A 81 23.25 -6.71 8.23
C PHE A 81 24.17 -5.97 9.20
N VAL A 82 24.28 -6.53 10.41
CA VAL A 82 24.95 -5.93 11.58
C VAL A 82 26.41 -5.60 11.27
N GLY A 83 26.83 -4.37 11.62
CA GLY A 83 28.15 -3.84 11.35
C GLY A 83 28.38 -3.44 9.90
N GLY A 84 27.39 -3.58 9.04
CA GLY A 84 27.41 -3.02 7.68
C GLY A 84 27.11 -1.54 7.68
N LYS A 85 27.70 -0.81 6.72
CA LYS A 85 27.38 0.60 6.49
C LYS A 85 27.08 0.87 5.04
N LEU A 86 26.02 1.60 4.78
CA LEU A 86 25.60 2.04 3.46
C LEU A 86 24.99 3.45 3.51
N ASN A 87 24.67 3.98 2.35
CA ASN A 87 23.81 5.15 2.20
C ASN A 87 22.67 4.78 1.25
N VAL A 88 21.42 4.98 1.68
CA VAL A 88 20.24 4.63 0.89
C VAL A 88 20.15 5.48 -0.38
N SER A 89 20.41 6.79 -0.29
CA SER A 89 20.44 7.69 -1.44
C SER A 89 21.52 7.29 -2.45
N TYR A 90 22.73 6.92 -1.97
CA TYR A 90 23.80 6.42 -2.83
C TYR A 90 23.35 5.21 -3.65
N ASN A 91 22.71 4.26 -3.00
CA ASN A 91 22.23 3.04 -3.65
C ASN A 91 21.08 3.30 -4.64
N CYS A 92 20.28 4.34 -4.43
CA CYS A 92 19.20 4.71 -5.34
C CYS A 92 19.63 5.61 -6.49
N VAL A 93 20.73 6.34 -6.36
CA VAL A 93 21.10 7.41 -7.30
C VAL A 93 22.54 7.31 -7.75
N ASP A 94 23.50 7.49 -6.84
CA ASP A 94 24.91 7.70 -7.16
C ASP A 94 25.54 6.53 -7.94
N ARG A 95 25.31 5.29 -7.49
CA ARG A 95 25.87 4.09 -8.13
C ARG A 95 25.42 3.87 -9.58
N HIS A 96 24.35 4.59 -9.99
CA HIS A 96 23.83 4.50 -11.35
C HIS A 96 24.44 5.54 -12.30
N ILE A 97 25.12 6.57 -11.78
CA ILE A 97 25.57 7.73 -12.57
C ILE A 97 26.51 7.33 -13.70
N GLU A 98 27.45 6.45 -13.43
CA GLU A 98 28.45 6.04 -14.43
C GLU A 98 27.80 5.32 -15.61
N LYS A 99 26.94 4.32 -15.34
CA LYS A 99 26.35 3.44 -16.37
C LYS A 99 25.01 3.93 -16.89
N ARG A 100 24.21 4.62 -16.05
CA ARG A 100 22.81 5.02 -16.30
C ARG A 100 22.57 6.51 -16.12
N GLY A 101 23.61 7.35 -16.04
CA GLY A 101 23.45 8.79 -15.77
C GLY A 101 22.49 9.51 -16.72
N GLY A 102 22.43 9.09 -17.99
CA GLY A 102 21.51 9.63 -18.99
C GLY A 102 20.15 8.94 -19.05
N LYS A 103 19.97 7.80 -18.35
CA LYS A 103 18.68 7.08 -18.30
C LYS A 103 17.67 7.87 -17.47
N THR A 104 16.42 7.90 -17.91
CA THR A 104 15.33 8.49 -17.12
C THR A 104 15.12 7.69 -15.84
N ALA A 105 15.26 8.33 -14.69
CA ALA A 105 14.95 7.77 -13.37
C ALA A 105 13.47 7.98 -13.04
N ILE A 106 13.00 9.22 -13.19
CA ILE A 106 11.61 9.61 -12.93
C ILE A 106 11.04 10.24 -14.19
N LEU A 107 9.92 9.69 -14.65
CA LEU A 107 9.10 10.23 -15.72
C LEU A 107 7.85 10.82 -15.08
N TRP A 108 7.94 12.09 -14.70
CA TRP A 108 6.83 12.76 -14.05
C TRP A 108 5.83 13.29 -15.06
N GLU A 109 4.54 13.11 -14.74
CA GLU A 109 3.42 13.68 -15.49
C GLU A 109 2.49 14.43 -14.55
N SER A 110 2.16 15.66 -14.91
CA SER A 110 1.19 16.48 -14.19
C SER A 110 -0.25 16.18 -14.63
N GLU A 111 -1.23 16.62 -13.82
CA GLU A 111 -2.64 16.45 -14.13
C GLU A 111 -3.04 17.14 -15.45
N ASP A 112 -2.40 18.27 -15.78
CA ASP A 112 -2.62 19.03 -17.02
C ASP A 112 -1.87 18.47 -18.25
N GLY A 113 -1.19 17.33 -18.10
CA GLY A 113 -0.53 16.63 -19.20
C GLY A 113 0.90 17.07 -19.50
N ARG A 114 1.49 17.99 -18.71
CA ARG A 114 2.92 18.31 -18.82
C ARG A 114 3.76 17.14 -18.37
N THR A 115 4.79 16.81 -19.13
CA THR A 115 5.74 15.74 -18.84
C THR A 115 7.10 16.30 -18.51
N LEU A 116 7.74 15.75 -17.47
CA LEU A 116 9.11 16.08 -17.09
C LEU A 116 9.92 14.79 -16.89
N PRO A 117 10.76 14.40 -17.87
CA PRO A 117 11.73 13.35 -17.66
C PRO A 117 12.90 13.88 -16.82
N ILE A 118 13.30 13.13 -15.79
CA ILE A 118 14.43 13.43 -14.92
C ILE A 118 15.40 12.27 -15.03
N SER A 119 16.58 12.52 -15.55
CA SER A 119 17.64 11.50 -15.64
C SER A 119 18.24 11.19 -14.25
N TYR A 120 18.93 10.05 -14.12
CA TYR A 120 19.68 9.74 -12.88
C TYR A 120 20.69 10.84 -12.54
N ARG A 121 21.34 11.45 -13.53
CA ARG A 121 22.28 12.57 -13.32
C ARG A 121 21.57 13.83 -12.83
N ASP A 122 20.42 14.16 -13.40
CA ASP A 122 19.61 15.30 -12.95
C ASP A 122 19.05 15.09 -11.56
N LEU A 123 18.57 13.85 -11.28
CA LEU A 123 18.09 13.46 -9.96
C LEU A 123 19.20 13.59 -8.91
N HIS A 124 20.41 13.11 -9.21
CA HIS A 124 21.58 13.26 -8.34
C HIS A 124 21.85 14.74 -8.00
N GLY A 125 21.91 15.60 -9.02
CA GLY A 125 22.15 17.03 -8.80
C GLY A 125 21.07 17.68 -7.94
N ARG A 126 19.79 17.35 -8.17
CA ARG A 126 18.66 17.85 -7.35
C ARG A 126 18.75 17.36 -5.90
N VAL A 127 19.03 16.07 -5.70
CA VAL A 127 19.18 15.46 -4.36
C VAL A 127 20.34 16.09 -3.60
N CYS A 128 21.49 16.30 -4.24
CA CYS A 128 22.66 16.93 -3.62
C CYS A 128 22.37 18.38 -3.20
N ARG A 129 21.75 19.18 -4.10
CA ARG A 129 21.39 20.57 -3.75
C ARG A 129 20.42 20.60 -2.58
N PHE A 130 19.36 19.82 -2.63
CA PHE A 130 18.38 19.84 -1.56
C PHE A 130 18.89 19.26 -0.23
N ALA A 131 19.79 18.27 -0.25
CA ALA A 131 20.53 17.82 0.92
C ALA A 131 21.36 18.96 1.54
N ASN A 132 22.04 19.77 0.72
CA ASN A 132 22.77 20.94 1.19
C ASN A 132 21.84 22.03 1.76
N VAL A 133 20.64 22.21 1.19
CA VAL A 133 19.60 23.09 1.76
C VAL A 133 19.20 22.61 3.14
N LEU A 134 18.82 21.34 3.29
CA LEU A 134 18.43 20.77 4.59
C LEU A 134 19.55 20.94 5.64
N ARG A 135 20.80 20.68 5.25
CA ARG A 135 21.98 20.86 6.11
C ARG A 135 22.16 22.33 6.53
N SER A 136 21.93 23.29 5.63
CA SER A 136 22.00 24.72 5.95
C SER A 136 20.89 25.18 6.91
N LEU A 137 19.77 24.45 6.94
CA LEU A 137 18.65 24.65 7.89
C LEU A 137 18.90 23.92 9.23
N GLY A 138 20.08 23.34 9.43
CA GLY A 138 20.47 22.66 10.67
C GLY A 138 19.98 21.23 10.80
N VAL A 139 19.58 20.58 9.68
CA VAL A 139 19.23 19.16 9.68
C VAL A 139 20.50 18.31 9.68
N SER A 140 20.58 17.38 10.61
CA SER A 140 21.68 16.43 10.82
C SER A 140 21.14 14.98 10.83
N ALA A 141 22.06 14.02 10.83
CA ALA A 141 21.71 12.61 10.96
C ALA A 141 20.86 12.34 12.22
N GLY A 142 19.75 11.61 12.06
CA GLY A 142 18.77 11.32 13.11
C GLY A 142 17.71 12.40 13.34
N ASP A 143 17.87 13.62 12.78
CA ASP A 143 16.83 14.65 12.85
C ASP A 143 15.64 14.28 11.93
N THR A 144 14.44 14.68 12.33
CA THR A 144 13.23 14.40 11.55
C THR A 144 12.82 15.58 10.68
N VAL A 145 12.47 15.28 9.43
CA VAL A 145 11.92 16.20 8.43
C VAL A 145 10.50 15.75 8.08
N ALA A 146 9.51 16.61 8.31
CA ALA A 146 8.13 16.37 7.88
C ALA A 146 7.96 16.78 6.41
N VAL A 147 7.20 15.99 5.66
CA VAL A 147 6.98 16.21 4.22
C VAL A 147 5.49 16.17 3.93
N TYR A 148 4.94 17.26 3.40
CA TYR A 148 3.53 17.42 3.06
C TYR A 148 3.41 17.98 1.64
N LEU A 149 3.64 17.12 0.65
CA LEU A 149 3.73 17.46 -0.77
C LEU A 149 2.73 16.66 -1.62
N PRO A 150 2.31 17.19 -2.78
CA PRO A 150 1.61 16.41 -3.78
C PRO A 150 2.60 15.49 -4.52
N MET A 151 2.12 14.67 -5.45
CA MET A 151 2.93 13.74 -6.24
C MET A 151 3.80 14.46 -7.29
N ILE A 152 4.74 15.27 -6.83
CA ILE A 152 5.70 16.04 -7.64
C ILE A 152 7.14 15.54 -7.41
N PRO A 153 8.07 15.78 -8.35
CA PRO A 153 9.45 15.28 -8.24
C PRO A 153 10.15 15.70 -6.95
N GLU A 154 9.85 16.88 -6.43
CA GLU A 154 10.43 17.41 -5.18
C GLU A 154 10.12 16.52 -3.98
N LEU A 155 9.04 15.72 -4.02
CA LEU A 155 8.72 14.74 -2.99
C LEU A 155 9.79 13.63 -2.96
N ALA A 156 10.07 12.99 -4.09
CA ALA A 156 11.10 11.96 -4.19
C ALA A 156 12.52 12.53 -3.89
N VAL A 157 12.80 13.74 -4.38
CA VAL A 157 14.06 14.46 -4.09
C VAL A 157 14.22 14.68 -2.59
N THR A 158 13.15 15.08 -1.89
CA THR A 158 13.19 15.32 -0.44
C THR A 158 13.50 14.04 0.34
N LEU A 159 12.86 12.91 0.00
CA LEU A 159 13.11 11.63 0.67
C LEU A 159 14.56 11.18 0.48
N LEU A 160 15.08 11.27 -0.75
CA LEU A 160 16.45 10.90 -1.07
C LEU A 160 17.48 11.86 -0.46
N ALA A 161 17.17 13.16 -0.35
CA ALA A 161 18.01 14.13 0.33
C ALA A 161 18.11 13.87 1.85
N CYS A 162 16.98 13.55 2.50
CA CYS A 162 16.97 13.10 3.89
C CYS A 162 17.81 11.83 4.07
N ALA A 163 17.58 10.81 3.25
CA ALA A 163 18.35 9.56 3.29
C ALA A 163 19.87 9.79 3.06
N ARG A 164 20.22 10.76 2.21
CA ARG A 164 21.62 11.15 1.96
C ARG A 164 22.32 11.70 3.19
N LEU A 165 21.59 12.49 3.99
CA LEU A 165 22.11 13.09 5.23
C LEU A 165 21.96 12.19 6.46
N GLY A 166 21.27 11.04 6.34
CA GLY A 166 20.85 10.23 7.48
C GLY A 166 19.74 10.89 8.31
N ALA A 167 19.03 11.87 7.77
CA ALA A 167 17.84 12.42 8.38
C ALA A 167 16.65 11.49 8.18
N VAL A 168 15.76 11.45 9.16
CA VAL A 168 14.56 10.61 9.16
C VAL A 168 13.40 11.40 8.54
N HIS A 169 12.86 10.95 7.41
CA HIS A 169 11.70 11.64 6.86
C HIS A 169 10.37 11.07 7.39
N SER A 170 9.37 11.94 7.52
CA SER A 170 8.00 11.55 7.85
C SER A 170 7.05 12.18 6.84
N VAL A 171 6.59 11.38 5.88
CA VAL A 171 5.68 11.86 4.84
C VAL A 171 4.25 11.81 5.36
N VAL A 172 3.56 12.93 5.22
CA VAL A 172 2.13 13.07 5.51
C VAL A 172 1.39 13.21 4.19
N PHE A 173 0.40 12.36 3.96
CA PHE A 173 -0.38 12.38 2.74
C PHE A 173 -1.02 13.75 2.50
N GLY A 174 -0.84 14.35 1.31
CA GLY A 174 -1.27 15.70 0.95
C GLY A 174 -2.79 15.96 1.04
N GLY A 175 -3.54 14.91 1.32
CA GLY A 175 -4.97 14.97 1.58
C GLY A 175 -5.39 15.02 3.04
N PHE A 176 -4.47 14.95 3.99
CA PHE A 176 -4.83 15.02 5.41
C PHE A 176 -5.13 16.45 5.87
N SER A 177 -5.94 16.55 6.92
CA SER A 177 -6.29 17.83 7.57
C SER A 177 -5.10 18.43 8.32
N SER A 178 -5.23 19.71 8.69
CA SER A 178 -4.23 20.42 9.51
C SER A 178 -4.00 19.74 10.87
N VAL A 179 -5.06 19.22 11.49
CA VAL A 179 -4.96 18.49 12.76
C VAL A 179 -4.13 17.21 12.60
N ALA A 180 -4.44 16.43 11.56
CA ALA A 180 -3.69 15.20 11.27
C ALA A 180 -2.22 15.45 10.92
N LEU A 181 -1.92 16.57 10.23
CA LEU A 181 -0.56 17.00 9.94
C LEU A 181 0.16 17.44 11.23
N ALA A 182 -0.49 18.26 12.06
CA ALA A 182 0.09 18.73 13.32
C ALA A 182 0.44 17.59 14.28
N ASP A 183 -0.46 16.61 14.42
CA ASP A 183 -0.25 15.46 15.30
C ASP A 183 1.02 14.68 14.90
N ARG A 184 1.23 14.48 13.60
CA ARG A 184 2.41 13.75 13.08
C ARG A 184 3.69 14.55 13.23
N ILE A 185 3.66 15.87 12.96
CA ILE A 185 4.81 16.76 13.15
C ILE A 185 5.24 16.76 14.62
N ARG A 186 4.30 16.85 15.55
CA ARG A 186 4.58 16.86 17.00
C ARG A 186 5.11 15.52 17.48
N ASP A 187 4.49 14.42 17.05
CA ASP A 187 4.86 13.08 17.49
C ASP A 187 6.27 12.69 17.00
N CYS A 188 6.63 13.03 15.75
CA CYS A 188 7.99 12.76 15.24
C CYS A 188 9.02 13.86 15.59
N GLY A 189 8.61 14.97 16.19
CA GLY A 189 9.51 16.06 16.57
C GLY A 189 10.19 16.75 15.40
N ALA A 190 9.50 16.89 14.26
CA ALA A 190 10.10 17.48 13.06
C ALA A 190 10.54 18.93 13.25
N LYS A 191 11.75 19.26 12.77
CA LYS A 191 12.34 20.60 12.83
C LYS A 191 12.08 21.42 11.56
N VAL A 192 11.92 20.72 10.44
CA VAL A 192 11.69 21.28 9.10
C VAL A 192 10.44 20.65 8.52
N LEU A 193 9.60 21.46 7.88
CA LEU A 193 8.51 21.03 7.05
C LEU A 193 8.79 21.38 5.59
N VAL A 194 8.63 20.41 4.69
CA VAL A 194 8.66 20.64 3.24
C VAL A 194 7.22 20.51 2.71
N THR A 195 6.71 21.57 2.08
CA THR A 195 5.35 21.63 1.55
C THR A 195 5.30 22.32 0.20
N ALA A 196 4.12 22.55 -0.37
CA ALA A 196 3.90 23.31 -1.60
C ALA A 196 2.84 24.40 -1.37
N ASP A 197 2.83 25.42 -2.24
CA ASP A 197 1.75 26.42 -2.26
C ASP A 197 0.39 25.76 -2.42
N GLY A 198 0.30 24.75 -3.28
CA GLY A 198 -0.86 23.91 -3.51
C GLY A 198 -0.51 22.68 -4.33
N GLY A 199 -1.51 21.88 -4.68
CA GLY A 199 -1.41 20.75 -5.60
C GLY A 199 -2.66 20.66 -6.47
N TYR A 200 -2.60 19.92 -7.57
CA TYR A 200 -3.75 19.72 -8.45
C TYR A 200 -4.41 18.37 -8.20
N ARG A 201 -5.76 18.37 -8.17
CA ARG A 201 -6.56 17.16 -8.14
C ARG A 201 -7.94 17.37 -8.74
N ARG A 202 -8.26 16.61 -9.79
CA ARG A 202 -9.53 16.71 -10.56
C ARG A 202 -9.84 18.16 -11.00
N GLY A 203 -8.82 18.83 -11.55
CA GLY A 203 -8.93 20.21 -12.00
C GLY A 203 -9.08 21.27 -10.89
N LYS A 204 -8.98 20.87 -9.63
CA LYS A 204 -9.07 21.78 -8.46
C LYS A 204 -7.71 21.92 -7.78
N ILE A 205 -7.49 23.08 -7.17
CA ILE A 205 -6.32 23.33 -6.35
C ILE A 205 -6.62 22.88 -4.91
N VAL A 206 -5.71 22.08 -4.37
CA VAL A 206 -5.68 21.69 -2.95
C VAL A 206 -4.73 22.65 -2.24
N PRO A 207 -5.20 23.47 -1.27
CA PRO A 207 -4.40 24.54 -0.66
C PRO A 207 -3.47 24.00 0.44
N LEU A 208 -2.35 23.38 0.06
CA LEU A 208 -1.44 22.68 0.98
C LEU A 208 -0.78 23.63 1.99
N LYS A 209 -0.30 24.80 1.52
CA LYS A 209 0.35 25.79 2.42
C LYS A 209 -0.61 26.33 3.49
N ALA A 210 -1.87 26.59 3.11
CA ALA A 210 -2.87 27.04 4.08
C ALA A 210 -3.14 25.97 5.15
N THR A 211 -3.24 24.70 4.75
CA THR A 211 -3.37 23.56 5.67
C THR A 211 -2.14 23.43 6.58
N ALA A 212 -0.95 23.61 6.01
CA ALA A 212 0.31 23.57 6.75
C ALA A 212 0.40 24.72 7.77
N ASP A 213 0.01 25.93 7.39
CA ASP A 213 0.02 27.09 8.31
C ASP A 213 -0.86 26.88 9.54
N HIS A 214 -2.08 26.36 9.35
CA HIS A 214 -2.95 26.01 10.48
C HIS A 214 -2.35 24.90 11.37
N ALA A 215 -1.70 23.89 10.76
CA ALA A 215 -1.03 22.85 11.55
C ALA A 215 0.11 23.40 12.39
N LEU A 216 0.87 24.34 11.84
CA LEU A 216 2.06 24.92 12.46
C LEU A 216 1.73 25.83 13.66
N GLU A 217 0.50 26.34 13.77
CA GLU A 217 0.07 27.09 14.97
C GLU A 217 0.26 26.29 16.26
N SER A 218 0.22 24.95 16.17
CA SER A 218 0.44 24.03 17.30
C SER A 218 1.78 23.29 17.27
N CYS A 219 2.70 23.64 16.35
CA CYS A 219 3.97 22.94 16.14
C CYS A 219 5.19 23.88 16.28
N PRO A 220 5.45 24.43 17.46
CA PRO A 220 6.51 25.45 17.66
C PRO A 220 7.93 24.91 17.46
N ALA A 221 8.13 23.60 17.37
CA ALA A 221 9.44 22.99 17.09
C ALA A 221 9.88 23.17 15.64
N VAL A 222 8.95 23.39 14.70
CA VAL A 222 9.26 23.63 13.28
C VAL A 222 9.80 25.04 13.11
N ARG A 223 11.05 25.16 12.75
CA ARG A 223 11.75 26.44 12.61
C ARG A 223 11.82 26.94 11.16
N SER A 224 11.71 26.03 10.19
CA SER A 224 11.80 26.35 8.76
C SER A 224 10.76 25.58 7.98
N VAL A 225 10.13 26.25 7.02
CA VAL A 225 9.18 25.68 6.07
C VAL A 225 9.68 25.93 4.65
N VAL A 226 10.00 24.85 3.93
CA VAL A 226 10.42 24.95 2.52
C VAL A 226 9.20 24.73 1.65
N VAL A 227 8.87 25.72 0.81
CA VAL A 227 7.63 25.75 0.02
C VAL A 227 7.93 25.62 -1.47
N VAL A 228 7.43 24.58 -2.10
CA VAL A 228 7.48 24.41 -3.56
C VAL A 228 6.40 25.27 -4.21
N ARG A 229 6.79 26.08 -5.19
CA ARG A 229 5.83 26.84 -6.02
C ARG A 229 5.30 25.93 -7.12
N ARG A 230 4.16 25.29 -6.86
CA ARG A 230 3.52 24.34 -7.78
C ARG A 230 2.35 24.95 -8.56
N THR A 231 1.47 25.66 -7.87
CA THR A 231 0.24 26.23 -8.45
C THR A 231 0.39 27.69 -8.83
N GLY A 232 1.27 28.42 -8.12
CA GLY A 232 1.43 29.87 -8.30
C GLY A 232 0.35 30.69 -7.58
N GLU A 233 -0.54 30.03 -6.81
CA GLU A 233 -1.55 30.74 -6.02
C GLU A 233 -0.89 31.56 -4.89
N PRO A 234 -1.45 32.73 -4.56
CA PRO A 234 -1.00 33.53 -3.42
C PRO A 234 -1.16 32.74 -2.12
N VAL A 235 -0.10 32.74 -1.31
CA VAL A 235 -0.10 32.06 0.00
C VAL A 235 0.30 33.03 1.10
N ARG A 236 -0.19 32.81 2.32
CA ARG A 236 0.32 33.51 3.50
C ARG A 236 1.80 33.17 3.65
N TRP A 237 2.61 34.18 3.97
CA TRP A 237 4.07 34.07 4.07
C TRP A 237 4.56 34.61 5.41
N ASP A 238 5.50 33.89 6.00
CA ASP A 238 6.21 34.28 7.24
C ASP A 238 7.70 34.38 6.91
N ASP A 239 8.20 35.59 6.74
CA ASP A 239 9.59 35.87 6.35
C ASP A 239 10.63 35.30 7.34
N GLY A 240 10.23 35.06 8.58
CA GLY A 240 11.12 34.47 9.60
C GLY A 240 11.21 32.95 9.53
N ARG A 241 10.35 32.28 8.74
CA ARG A 241 10.19 30.82 8.73
C ARG A 241 10.16 30.21 7.34
N ASP A 242 9.49 30.88 6.39
CA ASP A 242 9.13 30.31 5.09
C ASP A 242 10.21 30.60 4.03
N LEU A 243 10.54 29.59 3.23
CA LEU A 243 11.57 29.67 2.20
C LEU A 243 11.04 29.06 0.89
N TRP A 244 11.19 29.76 -0.23
CA TRP A 244 10.87 29.18 -1.53
C TRP A 244 11.88 28.10 -1.93
N PHE A 245 11.41 26.89 -2.23
CA PHE A 245 12.26 25.76 -2.65
C PHE A 245 13.21 26.14 -3.78
N HIS A 246 12.68 26.75 -4.85
CA HIS A 246 13.48 27.10 -6.03
C HIS A 246 14.56 28.14 -5.74
N GLU A 247 14.36 29.03 -4.77
CA GLU A 247 15.35 30.04 -4.41
C GLU A 247 16.51 29.44 -3.61
N VAL A 248 16.18 28.62 -2.61
CA VAL A 248 17.22 27.98 -1.78
C VAL A 248 17.95 26.88 -2.55
N ASP A 249 17.24 26.10 -3.41
CA ASP A 249 17.85 25.07 -4.26
C ASP A 249 18.84 25.67 -5.27
N SER A 250 18.47 26.78 -5.92
CA SER A 250 19.32 27.42 -6.93
C SER A 250 20.64 27.96 -6.39
N ARG A 251 20.69 28.27 -5.10
CA ARG A 251 21.91 28.79 -4.41
C ARG A 251 22.76 27.68 -3.80
N ALA A 252 22.23 26.47 -3.69
CA ALA A 252 22.89 25.36 -3.03
C ALA A 252 23.91 24.68 -3.97
N ALA A 253 25.03 24.22 -3.38
CA ALA A 253 26.01 23.43 -4.12
C ALA A 253 25.40 22.10 -4.61
N SER A 254 25.75 21.72 -5.84
CA SER A 254 25.30 20.46 -6.46
C SER A 254 26.16 19.25 -6.07
N ASP A 255 27.18 19.44 -5.26
CA ASP A 255 28.00 18.38 -4.69
C ASP A 255 27.68 18.20 -3.19
N CYS A 256 27.33 16.98 -2.82
CA CYS A 256 27.05 16.57 -1.45
C CYS A 256 27.41 15.09 -1.30
N PRO A 257 28.63 14.73 -0.91
CA PRO A 257 29.04 13.34 -0.76
C PRO A 257 28.13 12.57 0.18
N ALA A 258 27.76 11.34 -0.21
CA ALA A 258 26.95 10.46 0.60
C ALA A 258 27.77 9.87 1.75
N ALA A 259 27.38 10.17 3.00
CA ALA A 259 28.04 9.61 4.18
C ALA A 259 27.55 8.17 4.46
N PRO A 260 28.44 7.26 4.94
CA PRO A 260 28.04 5.93 5.35
C PRO A 260 27.27 5.96 6.69
N PHE A 261 26.12 5.28 6.75
CA PHE A 261 25.35 5.08 7.98
C PHE A 261 25.24 3.58 8.30
N ASP A 262 25.09 3.28 9.58
CA ASP A 262 24.84 1.92 10.05
C ASP A 262 23.63 1.29 9.33
N SER A 263 23.66 -0.02 9.13
CA SER A 263 22.58 -0.78 8.50
C SER A 263 21.23 -0.58 9.19
N GLU A 264 21.24 -0.39 10.51
CA GLU A 264 20.04 -0.17 11.33
C GLU A 264 19.72 1.33 11.53
N HIS A 265 20.46 2.24 10.88
CA HIS A 265 20.14 3.67 10.96
C HIS A 265 18.68 3.93 10.52
N PRO A 266 17.89 4.68 11.31
CA PRO A 266 16.52 5.04 10.97
C PRO A 266 16.42 5.72 9.61
N LEU A 267 15.45 5.30 8.78
CA LEU A 267 15.23 5.87 7.45
C LEU A 267 13.98 6.76 7.43
N TYR A 268 12.86 6.22 7.91
CA TYR A 268 11.61 6.97 7.93
C TYR A 268 10.65 6.52 9.03
N ILE A 269 9.72 7.43 9.35
CA ILE A 269 8.56 7.17 10.20
C ILE A 269 7.31 7.37 9.35
N LEU A 270 6.48 6.34 9.23
CA LEU A 270 5.21 6.43 8.50
C LEU A 270 4.04 6.10 9.41
N TYR A 271 3.09 7.04 9.48
CA TYR A 271 1.94 6.92 10.37
C TYR A 271 0.81 6.13 9.74
N THR A 272 0.33 5.12 10.47
CA THR A 272 -0.87 4.34 10.11
C THR A 272 -2.00 4.62 11.10
N SER A 273 -3.24 4.44 10.65
CA SER A 273 -4.41 4.51 11.53
C SER A 273 -4.38 3.37 12.55
N GLY A 274 -4.34 3.70 13.83
CA GLY A 274 -4.48 2.71 14.89
C GLY A 274 -5.94 2.37 15.16
N THR A 275 -6.22 1.14 15.59
CA THR A 275 -7.55 0.71 16.07
C THR A 275 -8.02 1.50 17.30
N THR A 276 -7.10 2.13 18.03
CA THR A 276 -7.34 2.92 19.26
C THR A 276 -7.49 4.43 19.01
N GLY A 277 -7.55 4.88 17.75
CA GLY A 277 -7.75 6.29 17.39
C GLY A 277 -6.46 7.12 17.25
N LYS A 278 -5.42 6.89 18.07
CA LYS A 278 -4.14 7.60 17.93
C LYS A 278 -3.28 6.92 16.82
N PRO A 279 -2.81 7.68 15.80
CA PRO A 279 -1.90 7.14 14.78
C PRO A 279 -0.65 6.54 15.42
N LYS A 280 -0.10 5.48 14.80
CA LYS A 280 1.15 4.85 15.21
C LYS A 280 2.23 5.10 14.16
N GLY A 281 3.37 5.63 14.59
CA GLY A 281 4.53 5.89 13.74
C GLY A 281 5.34 4.61 13.55
N VAL A 282 5.21 3.96 12.39
CA VAL A 282 5.99 2.78 12.03
C VAL A 282 7.40 3.22 11.65
N LEU A 283 8.43 2.73 12.37
CA LEU A 283 9.83 3.06 12.13
C LEU A 283 10.51 1.97 11.30
N HIS A 284 11.12 2.36 10.17
CA HIS A 284 11.96 1.48 9.36
C HIS A 284 13.42 1.92 9.37
N SER A 285 14.33 0.92 9.37
CA SER A 285 15.78 1.13 9.22
C SER A 285 16.20 1.10 7.74
N SER A 286 17.48 1.39 7.48
CA SER A 286 18.00 1.64 6.14
C SER A 286 18.25 0.38 5.32
N ALA A 287 19.18 -0.48 5.74
CA ALA A 287 19.72 -1.52 4.87
C ALA A 287 18.73 -2.66 4.59
N GLY A 288 18.15 -3.23 5.63
CA GLY A 288 17.23 -4.36 5.49
C GLY A 288 16.00 -4.01 4.67
N TYR A 289 15.45 -2.81 4.91
CA TYR A 289 14.32 -2.29 4.15
C TYR A 289 14.68 -2.10 2.67
N LEU A 290 15.77 -1.36 2.38
CA LEU A 290 16.19 -1.10 1.00
C LEU A 290 16.48 -2.40 0.24
N LEU A 291 17.20 -3.34 0.86
CA LEU A 291 17.52 -4.61 0.24
C LEU A 291 16.27 -5.37 -0.16
N GLN A 292 15.33 -5.55 0.76
CA GLN A 292 14.15 -6.35 0.47
C GLN A 292 13.22 -5.67 -0.53
N CYS A 293 13.12 -4.33 -0.51
CA CYS A 293 12.42 -3.58 -1.56
C CYS A 293 13.09 -3.80 -2.93
N ALA A 294 14.41 -3.67 -3.03
CA ALA A 294 15.13 -3.87 -4.29
C ALA A 294 15.04 -5.31 -4.79
N TRP A 295 15.19 -6.29 -3.89
CA TRP A 295 15.10 -7.71 -4.21
C TRP A 295 13.70 -8.13 -4.67
N SER A 296 12.67 -7.68 -3.96
CA SER A 296 11.29 -8.01 -4.33
C SER A 296 10.87 -7.39 -5.67
N MET A 297 11.42 -6.22 -6.05
CA MET A 297 11.23 -5.69 -7.40
C MET A 297 11.74 -6.65 -8.48
N GLN A 298 12.89 -7.30 -8.25
CA GLN A 298 13.43 -8.27 -9.19
C GLN A 298 12.63 -9.58 -9.21
N MET A 299 12.17 -10.04 -8.06
CA MET A 299 11.48 -11.33 -7.94
C MET A 299 10.02 -11.25 -8.38
N VAL A 300 9.28 -10.24 -7.87
CA VAL A 300 7.83 -10.12 -8.06
C VAL A 300 7.47 -9.44 -9.38
N PHE A 301 8.23 -8.41 -9.78
CA PHE A 301 7.95 -7.70 -11.03
C PHE A 301 8.84 -8.14 -12.19
N ASP A 302 9.73 -9.12 -11.96
CA ASP A 302 10.70 -9.57 -12.98
C ASP A 302 11.37 -8.39 -13.70
N LEU A 303 11.71 -7.36 -12.90
CA LEU A 303 12.15 -6.06 -13.39
C LEU A 303 13.38 -6.18 -14.30
N ARG A 304 13.30 -5.53 -15.48
CA ARG A 304 14.34 -5.50 -16.53
C ARG A 304 14.87 -4.09 -16.74
N GLU A 305 16.00 -4.00 -17.42
CA GLU A 305 16.70 -2.73 -17.64
C GLU A 305 15.88 -1.69 -18.41
N ASP A 306 15.10 -2.14 -19.39
CA ASP A 306 14.30 -1.31 -20.30
C ASP A 306 12.83 -1.12 -19.87
N ASP A 307 12.47 -1.66 -18.71
CA ASP A 307 11.12 -1.49 -18.19
C ASP A 307 10.80 -0.02 -17.84
N VAL A 308 9.59 0.37 -18.17
CA VAL A 308 8.92 1.55 -17.65
C VAL A 308 7.89 1.10 -16.63
N TYR A 309 8.22 1.30 -15.37
CA TYR A 309 7.45 0.83 -14.24
C TYR A 309 6.52 1.93 -13.72
N TRP A 310 5.25 1.62 -13.54
CA TRP A 310 4.31 2.55 -12.94
C TRP A 310 3.56 1.93 -11.77
N CYS A 311 3.84 2.44 -10.57
CA CYS A 311 3.02 2.23 -9.39
C CYS A 311 2.10 3.44 -9.21
N THR A 312 0.79 3.22 -9.15
CA THR A 312 -0.21 4.29 -9.09
C THR A 312 -0.53 4.75 -7.66
N ALA A 313 0.21 4.26 -6.68
CA ALA A 313 0.08 4.68 -5.29
C ALA A 313 0.61 6.11 -5.07
N ASP A 314 0.28 6.67 -3.90
CA ASP A 314 0.84 7.94 -3.43
C ASP A 314 2.02 7.66 -2.49
N ILE A 315 3.07 8.50 -2.55
CA ILE A 315 4.26 8.39 -1.68
C ILE A 315 3.90 8.69 -0.20
N GLY A 316 2.77 9.30 0.08
CA GLY A 316 2.23 9.41 1.45
C GLY A 316 1.89 8.07 2.12
N TRP A 317 1.96 6.96 1.36
CA TRP A 317 1.76 5.59 1.83
C TRP A 317 3.03 4.76 1.65
N VAL A 318 3.13 3.64 2.40
CA VAL A 318 4.30 2.76 2.31
C VAL A 318 4.53 2.23 0.91
N THR A 319 3.47 2.00 0.13
CA THR A 319 3.58 1.52 -1.25
C THR A 319 4.36 2.51 -2.12
N GLY A 320 4.14 3.81 -1.93
CA GLY A 320 4.92 4.83 -2.62
C GLY A 320 6.37 4.87 -2.18
N HIS A 321 6.65 4.73 -0.89
CA HIS A 321 8.03 4.65 -0.39
C HIS A 321 8.76 3.45 -0.99
N SER A 322 8.20 2.26 -0.84
CA SER A 322 8.86 1.01 -1.22
C SER A 322 8.92 0.79 -2.73
N TYR A 323 7.86 1.16 -3.46
CA TYR A 323 7.66 0.77 -4.86
C TYR A 323 7.45 1.94 -5.84
N ILE A 324 7.66 3.19 -5.41
CA ILE A 324 7.88 4.33 -6.34
C ILE A 324 9.30 4.86 -6.17
N VAL A 325 9.79 4.99 -4.92
CA VAL A 325 11.10 5.60 -4.65
C VAL A 325 12.17 4.53 -4.47
N TYR A 326 12.19 3.82 -3.35
CA TYR A 326 13.36 3.06 -2.92
C TYR A 326 13.64 1.80 -3.75
N GLY A 327 12.67 0.91 -3.89
CA GLY A 327 12.84 -0.36 -4.61
C GLY A 327 13.21 -0.18 -6.09
N PRO A 328 12.42 0.58 -6.86
CA PRO A 328 12.72 0.81 -8.27
C PRO A 328 14.02 1.56 -8.51
N LEU A 329 14.27 2.67 -7.80
CA LEU A 329 15.46 3.48 -7.99
C LEU A 329 16.74 2.73 -7.56
N ALA A 330 16.68 1.90 -6.52
CA ALA A 330 17.79 1.03 -6.16
C ALA A 330 18.13 0.02 -7.28
N ASN A 331 17.19 -0.34 -8.13
CA ASN A 331 17.41 -1.18 -9.31
C ASN A 331 17.83 -0.39 -10.58
N GLY A 332 17.86 0.91 -10.54
CA GLY A 332 18.14 1.72 -11.73
C GLY A 332 16.97 1.75 -12.73
N ALA A 333 15.74 1.58 -12.27
CA ALA A 333 14.54 1.55 -13.10
C ALA A 333 14.12 2.94 -13.59
N THR A 334 13.28 2.99 -14.64
CA THR A 334 12.50 4.16 -15.01
C THR A 334 11.13 4.07 -14.35
N VAL A 335 10.77 5.07 -13.54
CA VAL A 335 9.51 5.13 -12.77
C VAL A 335 8.61 6.21 -13.32
N VAL A 336 7.34 5.88 -13.62
CA VAL A 336 6.32 6.89 -13.88
C VAL A 336 5.78 7.39 -12.55
N MET A 337 5.74 8.71 -12.38
CA MET A 337 5.18 9.40 -11.24
C MET A 337 4.12 10.37 -11.72
N TYR A 338 2.86 10.16 -11.34
CA TYR A 338 1.71 10.91 -11.82
C TYR A 338 1.08 11.75 -10.70
N GLU A 339 0.97 13.06 -10.94
CA GLU A 339 0.18 13.96 -10.11
C GLU A 339 -1.18 14.16 -10.77
N GLY A 340 -2.22 13.53 -10.24
CA GLY A 340 -3.57 13.65 -10.76
C GLY A 340 -4.49 12.53 -10.30
N ALA A 341 -5.70 12.54 -10.83
CA ALA A 341 -6.72 11.52 -10.59
C ALA A 341 -6.90 10.60 -11.81
N PRO A 342 -7.34 9.36 -11.63
CA PRO A 342 -7.50 8.41 -12.73
C PRO A 342 -8.65 8.75 -13.69
N ASP A 343 -9.58 9.59 -13.25
CA ASP A 343 -10.82 9.98 -13.93
C ASP A 343 -10.81 11.43 -14.42
N HIS A 344 -9.67 12.11 -14.39
CA HIS A 344 -9.56 13.50 -14.82
C HIS A 344 -8.42 13.70 -15.84
N PRO A 345 -8.66 14.41 -16.95
CA PRO A 345 -9.91 15.08 -17.37
C PRO A 345 -11.01 14.10 -17.87
N ALA A 346 -10.66 12.83 -18.13
CA ALA A 346 -11.58 11.79 -18.56
C ALA A 346 -11.18 10.42 -17.99
N LYS A 347 -12.11 9.45 -18.04
CA LYS A 347 -11.94 8.11 -17.45
C LYS A 347 -10.89 7.23 -18.13
N ASP A 348 -10.34 7.67 -19.25
CA ASP A 348 -9.26 7.01 -19.98
C ASP A 348 -7.86 7.52 -19.61
N ARG A 349 -7.76 8.44 -18.65
CA ARG A 349 -6.49 9.11 -18.31
C ARG A 349 -5.35 8.13 -18.01
N PHE A 350 -5.61 7.06 -17.29
CA PHE A 350 -4.56 6.07 -17.00
C PHE A 350 -4.09 5.34 -18.26
N TRP A 351 -4.99 5.05 -19.18
CA TRP A 351 -4.66 4.37 -20.43
C TRP A 351 -3.90 5.27 -21.40
N GLN A 352 -4.22 6.58 -21.40
CA GLN A 352 -3.40 7.58 -22.09
C GLN A 352 -1.95 7.60 -21.58
N LEU A 353 -1.76 7.50 -20.26
CA LEU A 353 -0.41 7.44 -19.66
C LEU A 353 0.31 6.16 -20.01
N VAL A 354 -0.38 5.01 -19.97
CA VAL A 354 0.19 3.72 -20.40
C VAL A 354 0.67 3.77 -21.83
N GLU A 355 -0.16 4.26 -22.75
CA GLU A 355 0.17 4.42 -24.18
C GLU A 355 1.32 5.41 -24.39
N LYS A 356 1.18 6.63 -23.85
CA LYS A 356 2.14 7.74 -24.01
C LYS A 356 3.53 7.38 -23.53
N HIS A 357 3.63 6.76 -22.36
CA HIS A 357 4.90 6.44 -21.72
C HIS A 357 5.36 5.00 -21.98
N ARG A 358 4.61 4.23 -22.76
CA ARG A 358 4.93 2.83 -23.06
C ARG A 358 5.17 2.02 -21.78
N VAL A 359 4.29 2.19 -20.80
CA VAL A 359 4.38 1.48 -19.51
C VAL A 359 4.40 -0.02 -19.72
N THR A 360 5.37 -0.69 -19.11
CA THR A 360 5.54 -2.15 -19.25
C THR A 360 5.05 -2.92 -18.04
N ILE A 361 5.07 -2.30 -16.85
CA ILE A 361 4.60 -2.88 -15.58
C ILE A 361 3.65 -1.88 -14.93
N LEU A 362 2.40 -2.32 -14.69
CA LEU A 362 1.39 -1.51 -13.99
C LEU A 362 1.07 -2.13 -12.63
N TYR A 363 1.30 -1.39 -11.55
CA TYR A 363 1.02 -1.80 -10.18
C TYR A 363 0.00 -0.86 -9.54
N THR A 364 -1.22 -1.36 -9.28
CA THR A 364 -2.34 -0.52 -8.85
C THR A 364 -3.20 -1.21 -7.78
N SER A 365 -4.20 -0.51 -7.25
CA SER A 365 -5.08 -1.05 -6.21
C SER A 365 -6.31 -1.76 -6.80
N PRO A 366 -6.84 -2.79 -6.14
CA PRO A 366 -8.13 -3.39 -6.49
C PRO A 366 -9.28 -2.39 -6.56
N THR A 367 -9.28 -1.36 -5.72
CA THR A 367 -10.25 -0.25 -5.79
C THR A 367 -10.19 0.48 -7.13
N ALA A 368 -9.00 0.77 -7.65
CA ALA A 368 -8.85 1.39 -8.98
C ALA A 368 -9.35 0.44 -10.08
N ILE A 369 -9.01 -0.85 -10.00
CA ILE A 369 -9.46 -1.87 -10.96
C ILE A 369 -10.98 -1.96 -10.99
N ARG A 370 -11.66 -1.99 -9.83
CA ARG A 370 -13.13 -1.99 -9.74
C ARG A 370 -13.74 -0.72 -10.34
N ALA A 371 -13.11 0.43 -10.12
CA ALA A 371 -13.57 1.68 -10.73
C ALA A 371 -13.47 1.62 -12.27
N PHE A 372 -12.37 1.11 -12.81
CA PHE A 372 -12.20 0.93 -14.26
C PHE A 372 -13.23 -0.04 -14.84
N MET A 373 -13.51 -1.16 -14.16
CA MET A 373 -14.59 -2.08 -14.54
C MET A 373 -15.95 -1.36 -14.60
N ALA A 374 -16.26 -0.59 -13.57
CA ALA A 374 -17.53 0.15 -13.48
C ALA A 374 -17.67 1.24 -14.54
N TRP A 375 -16.55 1.80 -15.02
CA TRP A 375 -16.58 2.82 -16.07
C TRP A 375 -16.82 2.23 -17.46
N GLY A 376 -16.45 0.96 -17.70
CA GLY A 376 -16.62 0.24 -18.96
C GLY A 376 -15.32 0.03 -19.74
N ASN A 377 -15.31 -1.00 -20.60
CA ASN A 377 -14.14 -1.41 -21.35
C ASN A 377 -13.73 -0.42 -22.44
N GLU A 378 -14.71 0.35 -22.96
CA GLU A 378 -14.51 1.32 -24.04
C GLU A 378 -13.43 2.36 -23.74
N TRP A 379 -13.18 2.66 -22.45
CA TRP A 379 -12.13 3.59 -22.05
C TRP A 379 -10.73 3.03 -22.23
N VAL A 380 -10.58 1.71 -22.03
CA VAL A 380 -9.31 0.99 -22.24
C VAL A 380 -9.07 0.77 -23.73
N GLU A 381 -10.12 0.36 -24.46
CA GLU A 381 -10.06 -0.03 -25.87
C GLU A 381 -9.64 1.09 -26.82
N ARG A 382 -9.77 2.36 -26.38
CA ARG A 382 -9.32 3.55 -27.13
C ARG A 382 -7.81 3.70 -27.19
N HIS A 383 -7.07 2.95 -26.37
CA HIS A 383 -5.64 3.14 -26.17
C HIS A 383 -4.83 1.88 -26.43
N ASP A 384 -3.59 2.08 -26.89
CA ASP A 384 -2.63 0.99 -27.02
C ASP A 384 -1.97 0.64 -25.68
N VAL A 385 -2.48 -0.39 -25.03
CA VAL A 385 -1.91 -0.97 -23.81
C VAL A 385 -1.01 -2.17 -24.06
N THR A 386 -0.59 -2.41 -25.32
CA THR A 386 0.23 -3.58 -25.70
C THR A 386 1.66 -3.56 -25.14
N SER A 387 2.13 -2.41 -24.68
CA SER A 387 3.39 -2.28 -23.96
C SER A 387 3.39 -3.00 -22.61
N LEU A 388 2.21 -3.17 -21.98
CA LEU A 388 2.11 -3.89 -20.71
C LEU A 388 2.52 -5.35 -20.87
N ARG A 389 3.44 -5.78 -20.01
CA ARG A 389 3.91 -7.18 -19.92
C ARG A 389 3.61 -7.83 -18.57
N LEU A 390 3.40 -7.05 -17.51
CA LEU A 390 3.09 -7.51 -16.16
C LEU A 390 2.13 -6.56 -15.47
N LEU A 391 1.18 -7.13 -14.74
CA LEU A 391 0.20 -6.42 -13.93
C LEU A 391 0.36 -6.79 -12.46
N GLY A 392 0.14 -5.84 -11.57
CA GLY A 392 0.18 -6.10 -10.13
C GLY A 392 -0.97 -5.44 -9.38
N SER A 393 -1.37 -6.04 -8.26
CA SER A 393 -2.36 -5.47 -7.35
C SER A 393 -1.83 -5.34 -5.92
N VAL A 394 -2.28 -4.30 -5.21
CA VAL A 394 -1.76 -3.92 -3.89
C VAL A 394 -2.76 -3.17 -3.04
N GLY A 395 -2.60 -3.30 -1.71
CA GLY A 395 -3.22 -2.45 -0.71
C GLY A 395 -4.49 -3.01 -0.08
N GLU A 396 -5.15 -3.91 -0.78
CA GLU A 396 -6.31 -4.67 -0.30
C GLU A 396 -6.44 -5.96 -1.10
N PRO A 397 -7.12 -7.00 -0.59
CA PRO A 397 -7.38 -8.19 -1.38
C PRO A 397 -8.21 -7.89 -2.63
N ILE A 398 -7.86 -8.52 -3.75
CA ILE A 398 -8.61 -8.40 -5.00
C ILE A 398 -9.68 -9.49 -5.09
N ASN A 399 -10.91 -9.14 -5.44
CA ASN A 399 -11.93 -10.15 -5.67
C ASN A 399 -11.73 -10.87 -7.02
N PRO A 400 -12.20 -12.12 -7.17
CA PRO A 400 -12.00 -12.90 -8.38
C PRO A 400 -12.53 -12.25 -9.66
N ALA A 401 -13.65 -11.53 -9.60
CA ALA A 401 -14.22 -10.85 -10.76
C ALA A 401 -13.33 -9.71 -11.26
N ALA A 402 -12.81 -8.88 -10.33
CA ALA A 402 -11.87 -7.81 -10.68
C ALA A 402 -10.54 -8.36 -11.20
N TRP A 403 -10.05 -9.47 -10.61
CA TRP A 403 -8.84 -10.14 -11.07
C TRP A 403 -8.99 -10.65 -12.51
N ARG A 404 -10.11 -11.33 -12.83
CA ARG A 404 -10.40 -11.82 -14.18
C ARG A 404 -10.52 -10.67 -15.19
N TRP A 405 -11.27 -9.63 -14.85
CA TRP A 405 -11.38 -8.45 -15.70
C TRP A 405 -10.01 -7.81 -15.97
N TYR A 406 -9.17 -7.69 -14.93
CA TYR A 406 -7.82 -7.13 -15.04
C TYR A 406 -6.93 -7.97 -15.95
N SER A 407 -7.05 -9.31 -15.87
CA SER A 407 -6.37 -10.26 -16.74
C SER A 407 -6.82 -10.17 -18.20
N GLU A 408 -8.15 -10.17 -18.42
CA GLU A 408 -8.75 -10.30 -19.74
C GLU A 408 -8.76 -8.97 -20.51
N VAL A 409 -9.15 -7.88 -19.86
CA VAL A 409 -9.32 -6.57 -20.51
C VAL A 409 -8.00 -5.80 -20.58
N ILE A 410 -7.29 -5.67 -19.47
CA ILE A 410 -6.04 -4.93 -19.42
C ILE A 410 -4.87 -5.79 -19.87
N GLY A 411 -4.74 -6.96 -19.29
CA GLY A 411 -3.67 -7.92 -19.60
C GLY A 411 -3.83 -8.63 -20.92
N ARG A 412 -5.04 -8.65 -21.48
CA ARG A 412 -5.39 -9.36 -22.74
C ARG A 412 -4.92 -10.84 -22.71
N GLY A 413 -4.94 -11.47 -21.53
CA GLY A 413 -4.44 -12.84 -21.32
C GLY A 413 -2.92 -13.03 -21.49
N ARG A 414 -2.16 -11.97 -21.79
CA ARG A 414 -0.72 -12.01 -22.02
C ARG A 414 0.12 -11.69 -20.79
N CYS A 415 -0.44 -10.87 -19.89
CA CYS A 415 0.27 -10.38 -18.73
C CYS A 415 -0.03 -11.27 -17.52
N PRO A 416 0.97 -11.83 -16.83
CA PRO A 416 0.75 -12.41 -15.52
C PRO A 416 0.32 -11.32 -14.54
N ILE A 417 -0.49 -11.71 -13.56
CA ILE A 417 -0.90 -10.82 -12.46
C ILE A 417 -0.17 -11.26 -11.20
N VAL A 418 0.50 -10.30 -10.55
CA VAL A 418 1.06 -10.48 -9.22
C VAL A 418 0.17 -9.75 -8.20
N ASP A 419 -0.59 -10.53 -7.44
CA ASP A 419 -1.36 -10.04 -6.30
C ASP A 419 -0.48 -10.11 -5.06
N THR A 420 -0.25 -8.96 -4.41
CA THR A 420 0.78 -8.83 -3.38
C THR A 420 0.17 -8.59 -2.01
N TRP A 421 0.56 -9.41 -1.04
CA TRP A 421 0.24 -9.14 0.35
C TRP A 421 1.48 -8.65 1.11
N TRP A 422 1.30 -7.53 1.77
CA TRP A 422 2.26 -6.88 2.67
C TRP A 422 1.60 -5.68 3.38
N GLN A 423 2.30 -5.08 4.32
CA GLN A 423 1.80 -4.03 5.19
C GLN A 423 2.82 -2.90 5.31
N THR A 424 2.43 -1.75 5.89
CA THR A 424 3.37 -0.70 6.29
C THR A 424 4.42 -1.27 7.23
N GLU A 425 3.99 -2.10 8.16
CA GLU A 425 4.82 -2.78 9.15
C GLU A 425 5.80 -3.80 8.55
N THR A 426 5.43 -4.43 7.46
CA THR A 426 6.34 -5.39 6.79
C THR A 426 7.37 -4.70 5.91
N GLY A 427 7.12 -3.47 5.49
CA GLY A 427 8.01 -2.64 4.68
C GLY A 427 8.11 -3.02 3.21
N SER A 428 7.90 -4.29 2.86
CA SER A 428 7.93 -4.81 1.50
C SER A 428 7.02 -6.02 1.33
N ILE A 429 6.88 -6.51 0.09
CA ILE A 429 6.07 -7.68 -0.28
C ILE A 429 6.61 -8.94 0.43
N LEU A 430 5.72 -9.70 1.06
CA LEU A 430 6.04 -10.96 1.72
C LEU A 430 5.39 -12.17 1.04
N VAL A 431 4.17 -12.02 0.51
CA VAL A 431 3.43 -13.09 -0.18
C VAL A 431 2.99 -12.58 -1.54
N SER A 432 3.33 -13.29 -2.59
CA SER A 432 3.02 -12.94 -3.99
C SER A 432 3.37 -14.08 -4.94
N PRO A 433 2.66 -14.27 -6.05
CA PRO A 433 3.14 -15.16 -7.10
C PRO A 433 4.43 -14.63 -7.70
N LEU A 434 5.33 -15.54 -8.13
CA LEU A 434 6.42 -15.22 -9.01
C LEU A 434 5.93 -15.38 -10.46
N PRO A 435 5.96 -14.32 -11.28
CA PRO A 435 5.14 -14.22 -12.49
C PRO A 435 5.45 -15.24 -13.60
N GLY A 436 6.66 -15.83 -13.58
CA GLY A 436 7.05 -16.88 -14.54
C GLY A 436 6.93 -18.30 -13.98
N ALA A 437 6.67 -18.48 -12.69
CA ALA A 437 6.71 -19.78 -12.03
C ALA A 437 5.37 -20.19 -11.41
N THR A 438 4.71 -19.29 -10.69
CA THR A 438 3.58 -19.63 -9.83
C THR A 438 2.26 -19.61 -10.62
N PRO A 439 1.54 -20.72 -10.74
CA PRO A 439 0.16 -20.68 -11.20
C PRO A 439 -0.68 -19.84 -10.24
N THR A 440 -1.54 -18.99 -10.76
CA THR A 440 -2.33 -18.04 -9.94
C THR A 440 -3.78 -18.48 -9.82
N LYS A 441 -4.39 -18.27 -8.65
CA LYS A 441 -5.83 -18.41 -8.43
C LYS A 441 -6.39 -17.01 -8.19
N ALA A 442 -7.46 -16.66 -8.87
CA ALA A 442 -8.05 -15.32 -8.79
C ALA A 442 -8.44 -14.97 -7.34
N GLY A 443 -7.83 -13.92 -6.77
CA GLY A 443 -8.05 -13.48 -5.39
C GLY A 443 -7.10 -14.06 -4.34
N SER A 444 -6.19 -14.95 -4.72
CA SER A 444 -5.17 -15.48 -3.82
C SER A 444 -3.85 -14.70 -3.96
N ALA A 445 -3.23 -14.33 -2.84
CA ALA A 445 -1.85 -13.83 -2.80
C ALA A 445 -0.82 -14.94 -3.06
N THR A 446 -1.25 -16.18 -3.19
CA THR A 446 -0.49 -17.39 -3.52
C THR A 446 0.55 -17.81 -2.47
N LEU A 447 1.83 -17.75 -2.79
CA LEU A 447 2.90 -18.35 -2.00
C LEU A 447 3.82 -17.28 -1.37
N PRO A 448 4.48 -17.58 -0.24
CA PRO A 448 5.43 -16.67 0.37
C PRO A 448 6.69 -16.50 -0.49
N LEU A 449 7.29 -15.32 -0.43
CA LEU A 449 8.61 -15.13 -1.03
C LEU A 449 9.69 -15.94 -0.25
N PRO A 450 10.78 -16.39 -0.90
CA PRO A 450 11.87 -17.06 -0.22
C PRO A 450 12.40 -16.28 0.98
N GLY A 451 12.56 -16.94 2.12
CA GLY A 451 12.97 -16.34 3.40
C GLY A 451 11.82 -15.82 4.27
N ILE A 452 10.58 -15.89 3.81
CA ILE A 452 9.39 -15.52 4.57
C ILE A 452 8.65 -16.78 5.01
N VAL A 453 8.28 -16.86 6.30
CA VAL A 453 7.64 -18.04 6.88
C VAL A 453 6.28 -17.67 7.48
N PRO A 454 5.23 -17.50 6.64
CA PRO A 454 3.90 -17.22 7.12
C PRO A 454 3.19 -18.52 7.56
N ARG A 455 2.31 -18.39 8.54
CA ARG A 455 1.35 -19.45 8.93
C ARG A 455 -0.04 -18.87 9.15
N VAL A 456 -1.04 -19.72 9.01
CA VAL A 456 -2.40 -19.44 9.46
C VAL A 456 -2.65 -20.26 10.72
N VAL A 457 -2.97 -19.58 11.83
CA VAL A 457 -3.07 -20.20 13.15
C VAL A 457 -4.35 -19.77 13.87
N ASN A 458 -4.78 -20.56 14.86
CA ASN A 458 -5.83 -20.17 15.79
C ASN A 458 -5.29 -19.25 16.92
N LEU A 459 -6.13 -18.82 17.86
CA LEU A 459 -5.72 -17.97 19.00
C LEU A 459 -4.70 -18.61 19.96
N LYS A 460 -4.56 -19.93 19.91
CA LYS A 460 -3.56 -20.65 20.71
C LYS A 460 -2.21 -20.75 20.01
N GLY A 461 -2.11 -20.28 18.76
CA GLY A 461 -0.93 -20.41 17.92
C GLY A 461 -0.80 -21.77 17.22
N GLU A 462 -1.83 -22.61 17.26
CA GLU A 462 -1.85 -23.90 16.57
C GLU A 462 -2.22 -23.70 15.10
N PRO A 463 -1.59 -24.40 14.15
CA PRO A 463 -1.94 -24.33 12.73
C PRO A 463 -3.41 -24.69 12.50
N THR A 464 -4.05 -24.01 11.57
CA THR A 464 -5.39 -24.32 11.09
C THR A 464 -5.34 -25.41 10.00
N GLU A 465 -6.47 -26.14 9.84
CA GLU A 465 -6.63 -27.06 8.72
C GLU A 465 -6.75 -26.31 7.40
N PRO A 466 -6.41 -26.93 6.25
CA PRO A 466 -6.62 -26.32 4.94
C PRO A 466 -8.07 -25.87 4.75
N GLY A 467 -8.26 -24.61 4.34
CA GLY A 467 -9.58 -23.98 4.17
C GLY A 467 -10.20 -23.43 5.46
N GLU A 468 -9.59 -23.62 6.62
CA GLU A 468 -10.04 -23.02 7.86
C GLU A 468 -9.51 -21.59 8.00
N THR A 469 -10.38 -20.65 8.43
CA THR A 469 -10.00 -19.26 8.69
C THR A 469 -9.27 -19.12 10.02
N GLY A 470 -8.08 -18.52 9.96
CA GLY A 470 -7.26 -18.22 11.12
C GLY A 470 -6.64 -16.84 11.06
N TYR A 471 -5.63 -16.65 11.89
CA TYR A 471 -4.80 -15.46 11.97
C TYR A 471 -3.53 -15.66 11.17
N LEU A 472 -3.23 -14.71 10.28
CA LEU A 472 -1.95 -14.71 9.58
C LEU A 472 -0.84 -14.25 10.53
N VAL A 473 0.18 -15.08 10.68
CA VAL A 473 1.38 -14.77 11.49
C VAL A 473 2.63 -15.03 10.68
N ILE A 474 3.75 -14.40 11.07
CA ILE A 474 5.08 -14.66 10.50
C ILE A 474 6.00 -15.18 11.59
N GLU A 475 6.66 -16.31 11.33
CA GLU A 475 7.44 -17.03 12.36
C GLU A 475 8.86 -16.52 12.56
N ARG A 476 9.45 -15.95 11.51
CA ARG A 476 10.85 -15.48 11.53
C ARG A 476 10.91 -14.01 11.08
N PRO A 477 11.88 -13.24 11.59
CA PRO A 477 12.08 -11.88 11.14
C PRO A 477 12.51 -11.84 9.66
N TRP A 478 12.24 -10.75 9.00
CA TRP A 478 12.64 -10.48 7.62
C TRP A 478 13.33 -9.10 7.56
N PRO A 479 14.20 -8.85 6.56
CA PRO A 479 15.03 -7.65 6.54
C PRO A 479 14.27 -6.32 6.62
N SER A 480 13.12 -6.21 5.95
CA SER A 480 12.31 -4.98 5.92
C SER A 480 11.27 -4.87 7.04
N MET A 481 11.32 -5.75 8.05
CA MET A 481 10.44 -5.67 9.23
C MET A 481 10.58 -4.31 9.92
N LEU A 482 9.46 -3.74 10.38
CA LEU A 482 9.51 -2.55 11.23
C LEU A 482 10.42 -2.78 12.43
N ARG A 483 11.09 -1.73 12.88
CA ARG A 483 11.98 -1.85 14.03
C ARG A 483 11.24 -1.64 15.35
N THR A 484 10.28 -0.73 15.35
CA THR A 484 9.40 -0.44 16.49
C THR A 484 8.28 0.50 16.06
N ILE A 485 7.39 0.82 16.98
CA ILE A 485 6.53 2.00 16.90
C ILE A 485 7.30 3.16 17.53
N TYR A 486 7.48 4.23 16.78
CA TYR A 486 8.28 5.38 17.18
C TYR A 486 7.78 5.97 18.51
N GLY A 487 8.67 6.04 19.49
CA GLY A 487 8.37 6.52 20.83
C GLY A 487 7.49 5.59 21.70
N ASP A 488 7.11 4.38 21.21
CA ASP A 488 6.17 3.48 21.91
C ASP A 488 6.49 1.99 21.66
N ASP A 489 7.66 1.54 22.17
CA ASP A 489 8.09 0.13 22.06
C ASP A 489 7.15 -0.83 22.78
N GLU A 490 6.49 -0.38 23.84
CA GLU A 490 5.52 -1.19 24.57
C GLU A 490 4.30 -1.52 23.69
N ARG A 491 3.83 -0.55 22.89
CA ARG A 491 2.79 -0.76 21.90
C ARG A 491 3.23 -1.73 20.81
N PHE A 492 4.49 -1.65 20.36
CA PHE A 492 5.07 -2.60 19.41
C PHE A 492 5.00 -4.04 19.94
N ARG A 493 5.44 -4.26 21.19
CA ARG A 493 5.37 -5.58 21.84
C ARG A 493 3.93 -6.06 21.96
N ARG A 494 3.04 -5.22 22.50
CA ARG A 494 1.65 -5.55 22.78
C ARG A 494 0.87 -5.88 21.51
N ASP A 495 0.99 -5.08 20.46
CA ASP A 495 0.12 -5.17 19.28
C ASP A 495 0.58 -6.27 18.31
N TYR A 496 1.90 -6.57 18.25
CA TYR A 496 2.46 -7.47 17.25
C TYR A 496 3.07 -8.77 17.79
N TRP A 497 3.46 -8.84 19.09
CA TRP A 497 4.20 -9.99 19.60
C TRP A 497 3.56 -10.68 20.81
N ASN A 498 2.69 -9.97 21.53
CA ASN A 498 2.02 -10.51 22.70
C ASN A 498 0.65 -11.13 22.40
N ARG A 499 0.13 -10.96 21.17
CA ARG A 499 -1.17 -11.54 20.76
C ARG A 499 -1.10 -13.05 20.63
N ILE A 500 -0.07 -13.54 19.98
CA ILE A 500 0.29 -14.96 19.87
C ILE A 500 1.78 -15.03 20.15
N PRO A 501 2.20 -15.58 21.30
CA PRO A 501 3.60 -15.55 21.73
C PRO A 501 4.54 -16.24 20.73
N GLY A 502 5.70 -15.63 20.51
CA GLY A 502 6.78 -16.20 19.69
C GLY A 502 6.68 -15.95 18.18
N VAL A 503 5.60 -15.33 17.70
CA VAL A 503 5.40 -15.03 16.28
C VAL A 503 4.93 -13.59 16.07
N TYR A 504 5.22 -13.02 14.92
CA TYR A 504 4.71 -11.71 14.51
C TYR A 504 3.23 -11.83 14.10
N PHE A 505 2.37 -11.13 14.81
CA PHE A 505 0.94 -11.08 14.54
C PHE A 505 0.61 -9.96 13.55
N THR A 506 0.16 -10.31 12.33
CA THR A 506 -0.10 -9.33 11.27
C THR A 506 -1.37 -8.51 11.49
N GLY A 507 -2.32 -9.03 12.26
CA GLY A 507 -3.67 -8.48 12.42
C GLY A 507 -4.57 -8.72 11.20
N ASP A 508 -4.16 -9.58 10.27
CA ASP A 508 -4.98 -10.02 9.14
C ASP A 508 -5.51 -11.44 9.36
N ALA A 509 -6.74 -11.67 8.92
CA ALA A 509 -7.33 -13.00 8.81
C ALA A 509 -6.95 -13.62 7.47
N ALA A 510 -6.68 -14.91 7.47
CA ALA A 510 -6.33 -15.64 6.26
C ALA A 510 -6.80 -17.09 6.30
N GLN A 511 -6.79 -17.72 5.13
CA GLN A 511 -6.91 -19.17 4.95
C GLN A 511 -5.72 -19.67 4.15
N ARG A 512 -5.41 -20.95 4.29
CA ARG A 512 -4.48 -21.66 3.43
C ARG A 512 -5.21 -22.80 2.76
N ASP A 513 -5.16 -22.90 1.42
CA ASP A 513 -5.83 -23.97 0.70
C ASP A 513 -4.99 -25.27 0.65
N GLY A 514 -5.57 -26.32 0.05
CA GLY A 514 -4.91 -27.62 -0.09
C GLY A 514 -3.65 -27.61 -0.95
N ASP A 515 -3.46 -26.61 -1.81
CA ASP A 515 -2.25 -26.41 -2.62
C ASP A 515 -1.22 -25.52 -1.88
N GLY A 516 -1.54 -25.08 -0.67
CA GLY A 516 -0.67 -24.25 0.17
C GLY A 516 -0.74 -22.76 -0.09
N TYR A 517 -1.70 -22.30 -0.90
CA TYR A 517 -1.86 -20.88 -1.25
C TYR A 517 -2.54 -20.10 -0.13
N PHE A 518 -2.06 -18.86 0.10
CA PHE A 518 -2.59 -17.95 1.10
C PHE A 518 -3.69 -17.07 0.49
N TRP A 519 -4.84 -17.07 1.17
CA TRP A 519 -5.99 -16.22 0.89
C TRP A 519 -6.15 -15.25 2.03
N VAL A 520 -5.81 -13.99 1.79
CA VAL A 520 -5.96 -12.95 2.81
C VAL A 520 -7.36 -12.39 2.77
N LEU A 521 -8.08 -12.51 3.88
CA LEU A 521 -9.51 -12.21 3.99
C LEU A 521 -9.81 -10.79 4.52
N GLY A 522 -8.75 -10.03 4.84
CA GLY A 522 -8.82 -8.69 5.40
C GLY A 522 -8.40 -8.61 6.85
N ARG A 523 -8.66 -7.46 7.50
CA ARG A 523 -8.29 -7.23 8.90
C ARG A 523 -9.11 -8.11 9.83
N VAL A 524 -8.49 -8.62 10.90
CA VAL A 524 -9.18 -9.39 11.94
C VAL A 524 -10.37 -8.63 12.53
N ASP A 525 -10.24 -7.29 12.63
CA ASP A 525 -11.30 -6.41 13.13
C ASP A 525 -12.46 -6.25 12.13
N ASP A 526 -12.28 -6.66 10.87
CA ASP A 526 -13.31 -6.62 9.81
C ASP A 526 -13.96 -8.00 9.58
N VAL A 527 -13.57 -9.04 10.32
CA VAL A 527 -14.23 -10.35 10.32
C VAL A 527 -15.49 -10.28 11.19
N ILE A 528 -16.62 -10.67 10.63
CA ILE A 528 -17.93 -10.68 11.31
C ILE A 528 -18.17 -12.04 11.99
N LYS A 529 -18.64 -12.03 13.23
CA LYS A 529 -18.94 -13.24 14.00
C LYS A 529 -20.45 -13.49 14.08
N VAL A 530 -20.99 -14.19 13.09
CA VAL A 530 -22.42 -14.53 13.04
C VAL A 530 -22.65 -15.93 13.61
N ALA A 531 -23.44 -16.04 14.68
CA ALA A 531 -23.79 -17.30 15.31
C ALA A 531 -22.58 -18.24 15.59
N GLY A 532 -21.43 -17.67 16.00
CA GLY A 532 -20.21 -18.40 16.27
C GLY A 532 -19.31 -18.67 15.06
N HIS A 533 -19.76 -18.39 13.86
CA HIS A 533 -18.96 -18.53 12.63
C HIS A 533 -18.28 -17.19 12.28
N ARG A 534 -17.07 -17.29 11.72
CA ARG A 534 -16.30 -16.14 11.25
C ARG A 534 -16.51 -15.98 9.76
N LEU A 535 -17.13 -14.87 9.36
CA LEU A 535 -17.38 -14.52 7.97
C LEU A 535 -16.43 -13.39 7.55
N SER A 536 -15.78 -13.55 6.42
CA SER A 536 -15.01 -12.47 5.81
C SER A 536 -15.95 -11.43 5.21
N THR A 537 -15.77 -10.16 5.59
CA THR A 537 -16.50 -9.07 4.91
C THR A 537 -16.24 -9.08 3.42
N MET A 538 -15.03 -9.44 3.02
CA MET A 538 -14.59 -9.48 1.62
C MET A 538 -15.28 -10.58 0.82
N GLU A 539 -15.52 -11.74 1.42
CA GLU A 539 -16.26 -12.83 0.78
C GLU A 539 -17.69 -12.41 0.48
N ILE A 540 -18.34 -11.75 1.45
CA ILE A 540 -19.68 -11.21 1.29
C ILE A 540 -19.69 -10.05 0.27
N GLU A 541 -18.72 -9.16 0.31
CA GLU A 541 -18.54 -8.08 -0.68
C GLU A 541 -18.35 -8.63 -2.10
N SER A 542 -17.58 -9.71 -2.24
CA SER A 542 -17.37 -10.38 -3.54
C SER A 542 -18.68 -10.98 -4.07
N ALA A 543 -19.46 -11.62 -3.21
CA ALA A 543 -20.78 -12.12 -3.59
C ALA A 543 -21.71 -10.97 -3.98
N LEU A 544 -21.74 -9.88 -3.24
CA LEU A 544 -22.53 -8.70 -3.56
C LEU A 544 -22.16 -8.12 -4.93
N VAL A 545 -20.86 -7.91 -5.20
CA VAL A 545 -20.39 -7.32 -6.47
C VAL A 545 -20.61 -8.26 -7.66
N SER A 546 -20.77 -9.56 -7.46
CA SER A 546 -21.14 -10.50 -8.52
C SER A 546 -22.60 -10.36 -8.99
N HIS A 547 -23.44 -9.66 -8.23
CA HIS A 547 -24.80 -9.33 -8.64
C HIS A 547 -24.79 -8.22 -9.71
N GLU A 548 -25.57 -8.41 -10.80
CA GLU A 548 -25.55 -7.51 -11.98
C GLU A 548 -25.88 -6.04 -11.70
N ALA A 549 -26.70 -5.77 -10.67
CA ALA A 549 -27.09 -4.42 -10.29
C ALA A 549 -26.05 -3.66 -9.45
N ILE A 550 -25.03 -4.33 -8.89
CA ILE A 550 -24.10 -3.73 -7.93
C ILE A 550 -22.81 -3.30 -8.61
N ALA A 551 -22.41 -2.05 -8.36
CA ALA A 551 -21.12 -1.49 -8.79
C ALA A 551 -20.03 -1.68 -7.73
N GLU A 552 -20.34 -1.35 -6.45
CA GLU A 552 -19.42 -1.51 -5.32
C GLU A 552 -20.19 -1.94 -4.07
N ALA A 553 -19.51 -2.63 -3.17
CA ALA A 553 -20.07 -3.04 -1.89
C ALA A 553 -19.05 -2.86 -0.76
N ALA A 554 -19.55 -2.55 0.43
CA ALA A 554 -18.81 -2.60 1.68
C ALA A 554 -19.69 -3.24 2.75
N VAL A 555 -19.10 -4.15 3.52
CA VAL A 555 -19.80 -4.92 4.54
C VAL A 555 -19.20 -4.63 5.90
N VAL A 556 -20.08 -4.45 6.89
CA VAL A 556 -19.69 -4.25 8.31
C VAL A 556 -20.60 -5.05 9.23
N ALA A 557 -20.14 -5.27 10.44
CA ALA A 557 -20.92 -5.87 11.52
C ALA A 557 -21.72 -4.82 12.29
N LYS A 558 -22.95 -5.20 12.70
CA LYS A 558 -23.65 -4.53 13.81
C LYS A 558 -23.96 -5.56 14.90
N PRO A 559 -24.04 -5.17 16.18
CA PRO A 559 -24.48 -6.07 17.24
C PRO A 559 -25.87 -6.64 16.99
N ASP A 560 -26.07 -7.93 17.28
CA ASP A 560 -27.34 -8.64 17.18
C ASP A 560 -27.53 -9.50 18.43
N GLU A 561 -28.69 -9.39 19.08
CA GLU A 561 -28.97 -10.06 20.36
C GLU A 561 -28.96 -11.58 20.29
N ILE A 562 -29.29 -12.15 19.12
CA ILE A 562 -29.40 -13.61 18.93
C ILE A 562 -28.14 -14.17 18.29
N LYS A 563 -27.61 -13.50 17.26
CA LYS A 563 -26.50 -14.00 16.44
C LYS A 563 -25.13 -13.49 16.91
N GLY A 564 -25.09 -12.59 17.90
CA GLY A 564 -23.90 -11.86 18.34
C GLY A 564 -23.61 -10.67 17.42
N GLU A 565 -23.44 -10.92 16.14
CA GLU A 565 -23.29 -9.89 15.11
C GLU A 565 -24.17 -10.21 13.90
N ALA A 566 -24.65 -9.17 13.23
CA ALA A 566 -25.39 -9.24 11.97
C ALA A 566 -24.65 -8.49 10.86
N VAL A 567 -24.82 -8.98 9.64
CA VAL A 567 -24.22 -8.43 8.43
C VAL A 567 -25.00 -7.20 7.96
N VAL A 568 -24.34 -6.06 7.79
CA VAL A 568 -24.91 -4.86 7.14
C VAL A 568 -24.10 -4.57 5.87
N ALA A 569 -24.77 -4.59 4.74
CA ALA A 569 -24.19 -4.31 3.43
C ALA A 569 -24.53 -2.89 2.97
N PHE A 570 -23.51 -2.12 2.61
CA PHE A 570 -23.64 -0.84 1.91
C PHE A 570 -23.27 -1.07 0.45
N VAL A 571 -24.16 -0.74 -0.48
CA VAL A 571 -23.96 -1.01 -1.90
C VAL A 571 -24.22 0.22 -2.75
N THR A 572 -23.39 0.42 -3.79
CA THR A 572 -23.65 1.37 -4.86
C THR A 572 -24.19 0.61 -6.08
N LEU A 573 -25.18 1.16 -6.74
CA LEU A 573 -25.80 0.54 -7.90
C LEU A 573 -25.10 0.98 -9.20
N ARG A 574 -25.16 0.11 -10.20
CA ARG A 574 -24.81 0.48 -11.58
C ARG A 574 -25.86 1.44 -12.14
N ALA A 575 -25.48 2.22 -13.14
CA ALA A 575 -26.38 3.21 -13.76
C ALA A 575 -27.67 2.61 -14.36
N SER A 576 -27.66 1.32 -14.68
CA SER A 576 -28.82 0.57 -15.19
C SER A 576 -29.80 0.11 -14.12
N ALA A 577 -29.49 0.25 -12.83
CA ALA A 577 -30.29 -0.25 -11.73
C ALA A 577 -30.87 0.87 -10.87
N THR A 578 -32.09 0.67 -10.36
CA THR A 578 -32.79 1.61 -9.48
C THR A 578 -33.04 0.95 -8.13
N ALA A 579 -32.79 1.69 -7.06
CA ALA A 579 -33.02 1.22 -5.70
C ALA A 579 -34.51 0.93 -5.46
N SER A 580 -34.80 -0.26 -4.97
CA SER A 580 -36.15 -0.66 -4.57
C SER A 580 -36.12 -1.69 -3.44
N PRO A 581 -37.23 -1.89 -2.69
CA PRO A 581 -37.33 -2.96 -1.70
C PRO A 581 -37.09 -4.35 -2.30
N GLU A 582 -37.64 -4.61 -3.51
CA GLU A 582 -37.49 -5.87 -4.22
C GLU A 582 -36.04 -6.17 -4.59
N LEU A 583 -35.31 -5.16 -5.08
CA LEU A 583 -33.89 -5.30 -5.39
C LEU A 583 -33.07 -5.59 -4.12
N ARG A 584 -33.46 -5.02 -2.96
CA ARG A 584 -32.82 -5.28 -1.66
C ARG A 584 -32.91 -6.76 -1.29
N GLU A 585 -34.10 -7.36 -1.44
CA GLU A 585 -34.32 -8.79 -1.20
C GLU A 585 -33.57 -9.66 -2.21
N GLN A 586 -33.60 -9.32 -3.49
CA GLN A 586 -32.85 -10.04 -4.52
C GLN A 586 -31.34 -10.07 -4.23
N ILE A 587 -30.78 -8.96 -3.77
CA ILE A 587 -29.37 -8.87 -3.37
C ILE A 587 -29.09 -9.77 -2.16
N ALA A 588 -29.95 -9.76 -1.14
CA ALA A 588 -29.79 -10.60 0.04
C ALA A 588 -29.94 -12.09 -0.29
N ASP A 589 -30.89 -12.44 -1.19
CA ASP A 589 -31.05 -13.79 -1.70
C ASP A 589 -29.86 -14.26 -2.54
N HIS A 590 -29.29 -13.37 -3.34
CA HIS A 590 -28.08 -13.67 -4.12
C HIS A 590 -26.89 -14.01 -3.22
N VAL A 591 -26.67 -13.26 -2.13
CA VAL A 591 -25.62 -13.58 -1.13
C VAL A 591 -25.91 -14.94 -0.48
N THR A 592 -27.18 -15.19 -0.16
CA THR A 592 -27.61 -16.48 0.42
C THR A 592 -27.33 -17.65 -0.52
N ALA A 593 -27.63 -17.49 -1.81
CA ALA A 593 -27.37 -18.52 -2.83
C ALA A 593 -25.87 -18.73 -3.08
N THR A 594 -25.06 -17.68 -2.96
CA THR A 594 -23.62 -17.72 -3.26
C THR A 594 -22.80 -18.27 -2.10
N ILE A 595 -23.11 -17.85 -0.86
CA ILE A 595 -22.28 -18.17 0.33
C ILE A 595 -23.06 -19.09 1.29
N GLY A 596 -24.35 -18.85 1.45
CA GLY A 596 -25.19 -19.56 2.42
C GLY A 596 -25.98 -18.60 3.32
N SER A 597 -27.02 -19.12 3.99
CA SER A 597 -27.95 -18.33 4.81
C SER A 597 -27.30 -17.60 5.99
N ILE A 598 -26.15 -18.06 6.44
CA ILE A 598 -25.39 -17.44 7.54
C ILE A 598 -24.79 -16.08 7.14
N ALA A 599 -24.47 -15.91 5.86
CA ALA A 599 -23.90 -14.67 5.31
C ALA A 599 -24.98 -13.69 4.80
N ARG A 600 -26.27 -14.08 4.85
CA ARG A 600 -27.37 -13.22 4.42
C ARG A 600 -27.30 -11.87 5.13
N PRO A 601 -27.22 -10.75 4.40
CA PRO A 601 -27.28 -9.43 5.01
C PRO A 601 -28.60 -9.24 5.75
N ALA A 602 -28.52 -8.85 7.01
CA ALA A 602 -29.68 -8.44 7.79
C ALA A 602 -30.22 -7.10 7.31
N GLU A 603 -29.34 -6.30 6.67
CA GLU A 603 -29.66 -4.98 6.17
C GLU A 603 -28.83 -4.68 4.92
N VAL A 604 -29.48 -4.20 3.84
CA VAL A 604 -28.83 -3.70 2.63
C VAL A 604 -29.17 -2.22 2.49
N ARG A 605 -28.16 -1.34 2.50
CA ARG A 605 -28.29 0.10 2.36
C ARG A 605 -27.75 0.55 1.01
N PHE A 606 -28.60 1.22 0.24
CA PHE A 606 -28.17 1.84 -1.01
C PHE A 606 -27.45 3.16 -0.75
N ALA A 607 -26.30 3.35 -1.40
CA ALA A 607 -25.48 4.54 -1.32
C ALA A 607 -25.20 5.08 -2.72
N GLN A 608 -25.05 6.41 -2.85
CA GLN A 608 -24.55 6.99 -4.11
C GLN A 608 -23.03 6.77 -4.26
N SER A 609 -22.30 6.85 -3.15
CA SER A 609 -20.88 6.53 -3.06
C SER A 609 -20.56 5.98 -1.68
N LEU A 610 -19.53 5.14 -1.58
CA LEU A 610 -19.01 4.65 -0.31
C LEU A 610 -17.97 5.64 0.26
N PRO A 611 -17.93 5.84 1.61
CA PRO A 611 -16.90 6.68 2.21
C PRO A 611 -15.52 6.06 2.03
N LYS A 612 -14.65 6.78 1.32
CA LYS A 612 -13.30 6.33 0.97
C LYS A 612 -12.26 7.32 1.48
N THR A 613 -11.09 6.80 1.75
CA THR A 613 -9.90 7.64 1.83
C THR A 613 -9.58 8.17 0.42
N ARG A 614 -8.78 9.22 0.34
CA ARG A 614 -8.32 9.75 -0.94
C ARG A 614 -7.45 8.77 -1.75
N SER A 615 -6.94 7.72 -1.11
CA SER A 615 -6.31 6.58 -1.80
C SER A 615 -7.31 5.57 -2.36
N GLY A 616 -8.61 5.81 -2.18
CA GLY A 616 -9.69 4.93 -2.65
C GLY A 616 -10.07 3.81 -1.67
N LYS A 617 -9.39 3.66 -0.54
CA LYS A 617 -9.70 2.63 0.45
C LYS A 617 -11.01 2.94 1.19
N ILE A 618 -11.92 1.98 1.22
CA ILE A 618 -13.20 2.11 1.94
C ILE A 618 -12.97 2.25 3.44
N MET A 619 -13.61 3.23 4.06
CA MET A 619 -13.50 3.51 5.49
C MET A 619 -14.55 2.74 6.29
N ARG A 620 -14.39 1.39 6.38
CA ARG A 620 -15.33 0.50 7.07
C ARG A 620 -15.60 0.91 8.51
N ARG A 621 -14.64 1.53 9.19
CA ARG A 621 -14.84 2.06 10.54
C ARG A 621 -16.01 3.05 10.61
N LEU A 622 -16.10 3.99 9.67
CA LEU A 622 -17.18 4.97 9.63
C LEU A 622 -18.53 4.31 9.27
N LEU A 623 -18.51 3.36 8.34
CA LEU A 623 -19.70 2.57 8.02
C LEU A 623 -20.19 1.73 9.20
N ARG A 624 -19.27 1.18 9.99
CA ARG A 624 -19.59 0.44 11.23
C ARG A 624 -20.23 1.35 12.28
N GLU A 625 -19.67 2.53 12.53
CA GLU A 625 -20.27 3.52 13.42
C GLU A 625 -21.67 3.92 12.95
N LEU A 626 -21.86 4.14 11.65
CA LEU A 626 -23.13 4.46 11.05
C LEU A 626 -24.15 3.31 11.18
N ALA A 627 -23.71 2.05 10.97
CA ALA A 627 -24.54 0.88 11.13
C ALA A 627 -25.00 0.65 12.58
N GLN A 628 -24.12 0.94 13.54
CA GLN A 628 -24.36 0.70 14.98
C GLN A 628 -25.09 1.86 15.67
N LYS A 629 -24.72 3.10 15.37
CA LYS A 629 -25.17 4.28 16.11
C LYS A 629 -26.06 5.22 15.29
N GLY A 630 -26.11 5.03 13.97
CA GLY A 630 -26.83 5.93 13.07
C GLY A 630 -26.16 7.29 12.84
N SER A 631 -25.02 7.53 13.48
CA SER A 631 -24.22 8.75 13.35
C SER A 631 -22.73 8.41 13.41
N VAL A 632 -21.90 9.28 12.85
CA VAL A 632 -20.45 9.14 12.89
C VAL A 632 -19.87 10.18 13.83
N THR A 633 -19.09 9.75 14.81
CA THR A 633 -18.41 10.58 15.79
C THR A 633 -16.88 10.45 15.72
N GLY A 634 -16.39 9.48 14.94
CA GLY A 634 -14.98 9.18 14.81
C GLY A 634 -14.23 10.11 13.86
N ASP A 635 -12.90 9.93 13.81
CA ASP A 635 -12.00 10.71 12.96
C ASP A 635 -12.33 10.56 11.46
N VAL A 636 -12.69 11.65 10.81
CA VAL A 636 -13.01 11.75 9.38
C VAL A 636 -11.89 12.44 8.57
N THR A 637 -10.75 12.70 9.19
CA THR A 637 -9.65 13.51 8.61
C THR A 637 -9.04 12.92 7.33
N SER A 638 -9.16 11.61 7.14
CA SER A 638 -8.68 10.90 5.94
C SER A 638 -9.75 10.70 4.87
N LEU A 639 -10.98 11.16 5.09
CA LEU A 639 -12.10 10.99 4.17
C LEU A 639 -11.94 11.89 2.93
N GLU A 640 -12.18 11.34 1.75
CA GLU A 640 -12.12 12.09 0.48
C GLU A 640 -13.32 13.02 0.31
N ASP A 641 -14.52 12.54 0.66
CA ASP A 641 -15.78 13.25 0.49
C ASP A 641 -16.66 13.13 1.73
N LEU A 642 -16.79 14.23 2.46
CA LEU A 642 -17.64 14.29 3.65
C LEU A 642 -19.13 14.24 3.27
N ALA A 643 -19.52 14.76 2.11
CA ALA A 643 -20.91 14.77 1.66
C ALA A 643 -21.44 13.35 1.42
N ALA A 644 -20.61 12.42 0.95
CA ALA A 644 -20.97 11.01 0.81
C ALA A 644 -21.35 10.38 2.16
N LEU A 645 -20.62 10.71 3.22
CA LEU A 645 -20.92 10.20 4.57
C LEU A 645 -22.18 10.84 5.16
N GLU A 646 -22.37 12.16 5.01
CA GLU A 646 -23.57 12.86 5.47
C GLU A 646 -24.83 12.36 4.78
N GLN A 647 -24.75 12.06 3.49
CA GLN A 647 -25.85 11.52 2.73
C GLN A 647 -26.23 10.11 3.20
N LEU A 648 -25.25 9.24 3.47
CA LEU A 648 -25.50 7.91 4.06
C LEU A 648 -26.13 8.00 5.44
N ALA A 649 -25.76 8.99 6.24
CA ALA A 649 -26.38 9.22 7.56
C ALA A 649 -27.86 9.64 7.47
N ARG A 650 -28.23 10.36 6.40
CA ARG A 650 -29.62 10.80 6.16
C ARG A 650 -30.54 9.71 5.60
N THR A 651 -29.99 8.68 4.95
CA THR A 651 -30.77 7.59 4.34
C THR A 651 -31.42 6.65 5.37
N LYS A 652 -31.18 6.83 6.65
CA LYS A 652 -31.81 6.09 7.74
C LYS A 652 -33.31 6.40 7.94
N GLY A 653 -33.84 7.44 7.30
CA GLY A 653 -35.20 7.94 7.53
C GLY A 653 -36.28 7.39 6.57
N ILE A 654 -35.96 6.45 5.67
CA ILE A 654 -36.95 5.96 4.68
C ILE A 654 -37.59 4.63 5.12
N ASP A 655 -37.07 3.94 6.12
CA ASP A 655 -37.55 2.63 6.57
C ASP A 655 -38.38 2.64 7.87
N GLU A 656 -38.70 3.82 8.46
CA GLU A 656 -39.59 3.94 9.65
C GLU A 656 -40.88 4.71 9.39
N SER A 657 -41.39 4.73 8.14
CA SER A 657 -42.69 5.30 7.84
C SER A 657 -43.63 4.26 7.19
#